data_6eae3b9c7fb942c4de6c4dab718c013c
#
_entry.id   6eae3b9c7fb942c4de6c4dab718c013c
#
_cell.length_a   1.000
_cell.length_b   1.000
_cell.length_c   1.000
_cell.angle_alpha   90.00
_cell.angle_beta   90.00
_cell.angle_gamma   90.00
#
_symmetry.space_group_name_H-M   'P 1'
#
loop_
_entity.id
_entity.type
_entity.pdbx_description
1 polymer ?
#
loop_
_entity_poly.entity_id
_entity_poly.type
_entity_poly.pdbx_seq_one_letter_code
_entity_poly.pdbx_strand_id
1 'polypeptide(L)'
;MARSVLKFKDYLQLAIVLLTIYQSILCVGSNVRNHIHRRHQPSASDPKASPTRPLEWGDLNIIHTTDSHGWLIGHLKDEEPEPSYSADFGDFHSFVMRMKEKARRKNVDLLVIDTGDLHDGNGLSDAEPLIHPGTPRGRSCNNFFTRVPYDILTIGNHELYQTDIAQDMHNSAPNWNGSYLTSNVNITTSGKSVPIGSRYRKFTTAQGRRITAFGIIFHFTSNANGTIVQPPSELVKESWFQEAIIDQPDVFLLTGHMGISDPDWQIVFDSIRGLHPKVPIIILGGHLHIRDCRQLDNRSMSLASGRYMETVGWMSLSGLGSLNSEVNFTRRYLDNNRATYAFHAGNAFDTPEGVKMTKDISDKAVEFNLTYRFGVAPQSYFVNRVPSTEPNSLVSLLTGPEGVMRTVITNKERTTPPYFVVNTGANRFDIFAGDFTMNDQFITMPFENKFVYVADVPRKTAEEILFAINAGDIALSRRQNFSESFLKGDVNKDEHYHSGGDVEEFYKSWLRFQRETHLMEKIRLQTDFSKRGSQPYLSINEKVTGDNDENREDNLISFGYVTKDQCSGKGDDTIHEALPVHEPESYVASALPQNTSTVDLVFYKFIQKFVLVALNKIEPKGKGERRYTEEDVKEYSNIKSNEMIGIYATLKWS
;
A
#
# COMPACT_ATOMS: atom_id res chain seq x y z
N MET A 1 -79.55 -13.41 -10.61
CA MET A 1 -78.28 -13.74 -11.33
C MET A 1 -77.35 -12.55 -11.54
N ALA A 2 -77.77 -11.35 -11.89
CA ALA A 2 -76.86 -10.20 -12.16
C ALA A 2 -76.01 -9.74 -10.96
N ARG A 3 -76.49 -9.79 -9.70
CA ARG A 3 -75.75 -9.37 -8.50
C ARG A 3 -74.61 -10.33 -8.11
N SER A 4 -74.64 -11.60 -8.48
CA SER A 4 -73.59 -12.58 -8.17
C SER A 4 -72.44 -12.51 -9.18
N VAL A 5 -72.70 -12.13 -10.41
CA VAL A 5 -71.71 -11.98 -11.47
C VAL A 5 -70.84 -10.72 -11.27
N LEU A 6 -71.43 -9.62 -10.75
CA LEU A 6 -70.70 -8.39 -10.41
C LEU A 6 -69.69 -8.65 -9.26
N LYS A 7 -70.12 -9.33 -8.17
CA LYS A 7 -69.19 -9.68 -7.08
C LYS A 7 -68.06 -10.60 -7.52
N PHE A 8 -68.28 -11.53 -8.40
CA PHE A 8 -67.22 -12.41 -8.91
C PHE A 8 -66.18 -11.64 -9.74
N LYS A 9 -66.61 -10.68 -10.56
CA LYS A 9 -65.72 -9.79 -11.34
C LYS A 9 -64.84 -8.93 -10.43
N ASP A 10 -65.39 -8.40 -9.35
CA ASP A 10 -64.68 -7.59 -8.35
C ASP A 10 -63.64 -8.42 -7.59
N TYR A 11 -63.97 -9.64 -7.18
CA TYR A 11 -63.01 -10.56 -6.59
C TYR A 11 -61.93 -11.01 -7.54
N LEU A 12 -62.24 -11.23 -8.80
CA LEU A 12 -61.26 -11.59 -9.84
C LEU A 12 -60.30 -10.43 -10.12
N GLN A 13 -60.79 -9.19 -10.19
CA GLN A 13 -59.95 -8.01 -10.31
C GLN A 13 -59.05 -7.79 -9.11
N LEU A 14 -59.57 -7.96 -7.89
CA LEU A 14 -58.78 -7.88 -6.65
C LEU A 14 -57.68 -8.94 -6.61
N ALA A 15 -58.01 -10.19 -7.00
CA ALA A 15 -57.05 -11.27 -7.08
C ALA A 15 -55.93 -11.00 -8.12
N ILE A 16 -56.27 -10.44 -9.28
CA ILE A 16 -55.29 -10.04 -10.31
C ILE A 16 -54.40 -8.91 -9.80
N VAL A 17 -54.95 -7.90 -9.11
CA VAL A 17 -54.19 -6.81 -8.51
C VAL A 17 -53.24 -7.34 -7.42
N LEU A 18 -53.71 -8.23 -6.55
CA LEU A 18 -52.88 -8.85 -5.51
C LEU A 18 -51.78 -9.73 -6.14
N LEU A 19 -52.08 -10.46 -7.20
CA LEU A 19 -51.08 -11.28 -7.92
C LEU A 19 -50.02 -10.43 -8.61
N THR A 20 -50.39 -9.29 -9.22
CA THR A 20 -49.44 -8.34 -9.81
C THR A 20 -48.62 -7.65 -8.76
N ILE A 21 -49.17 -7.27 -7.60
CA ILE A 21 -48.42 -6.73 -6.49
C ILE A 21 -47.45 -7.79 -5.93
N TYR A 22 -47.87 -9.03 -5.76
CA TYR A 22 -47.03 -10.14 -5.32
C TYR A 22 -45.89 -10.44 -6.31
N GLN A 23 -46.19 -10.46 -7.63
CA GLN A 23 -45.16 -10.60 -8.65
C GLN A 23 -44.20 -9.41 -8.70
N SER A 24 -44.71 -8.18 -8.52
CA SER A 24 -43.86 -6.98 -8.40
C SER A 24 -42.94 -7.03 -7.17
N ILE A 25 -43.45 -7.50 -6.03
CA ILE A 25 -42.64 -7.69 -4.83
C ILE A 25 -41.59 -8.80 -5.03
N LEU A 26 -41.93 -9.89 -5.69
CA LEU A 26 -40.98 -10.95 -6.04
C LEU A 26 -39.92 -10.46 -7.05
N CYS A 27 -40.32 -9.68 -8.07
CA CYS A 27 -39.38 -9.06 -9.02
C CYS A 27 -38.46 -8.04 -8.33
N VAL A 28 -38.97 -7.22 -7.40
CA VAL A 28 -38.16 -6.30 -6.61
C VAL A 28 -37.25 -7.07 -5.66
N GLY A 29 -37.76 -8.12 -5.00
CA GLY A 29 -36.94 -8.99 -4.14
C GLY A 29 -35.85 -9.76 -4.90
N SER A 30 -36.14 -10.24 -6.13
CA SER A 30 -35.14 -10.90 -6.97
C SER A 30 -34.13 -9.92 -7.56
N ASN A 31 -34.56 -8.72 -7.95
CA ASN A 31 -33.64 -7.66 -8.40
C ASN A 31 -32.77 -7.12 -7.26
N VAL A 32 -33.31 -6.99 -6.04
CA VAL A 32 -32.50 -6.62 -4.87
C VAL A 32 -31.49 -7.71 -4.51
N ARG A 33 -31.88 -9.00 -4.57
CA ARG A 33 -30.90 -10.10 -4.37
C ARG A 33 -29.85 -10.14 -5.49
N ASN A 34 -30.25 -9.96 -6.75
CA ASN A 34 -29.31 -9.91 -7.88
C ASN A 34 -28.42 -8.66 -7.84
N HIS A 35 -28.87 -7.53 -7.30
CA HIS A 35 -28.01 -6.35 -7.10
C HIS A 35 -26.98 -6.54 -6.00
N ILE A 36 -27.32 -7.26 -4.92
CA ILE A 36 -26.37 -7.59 -3.84
C ILE A 36 -25.26 -8.51 -4.37
N HIS A 37 -25.58 -9.49 -5.24
CA HIS A 37 -24.58 -10.37 -5.87
C HIS A 37 -23.81 -9.73 -7.05
N ARG A 38 -24.29 -8.65 -7.66
CA ARG A 38 -23.66 -8.01 -8.82
C ARG A 38 -22.61 -6.95 -8.47
N ARG A 39 -22.33 -6.72 -7.18
CA ARG A 39 -21.33 -5.74 -6.74
C ARG A 39 -19.92 -6.31 -6.59
N HIS A 40 -19.72 -7.58 -6.87
CA HIS A 40 -18.37 -8.13 -7.01
C HIS A 40 -17.69 -7.54 -8.23
N GLN A 41 -16.42 -7.21 -8.07
CA GLN A 41 -15.58 -6.89 -9.21
C GLN A 41 -15.63 -8.08 -10.18
N PRO A 42 -15.77 -7.85 -11.50
CA PRO A 42 -16.17 -8.90 -12.45
C PRO A 42 -15.24 -10.12 -12.50
N SER A 43 -14.00 -9.97 -12.05
CA SER A 43 -12.95 -11.02 -12.12
C SER A 43 -12.42 -11.43 -10.74
N ALA A 44 -12.85 -10.80 -9.65
CA ALA A 44 -12.43 -11.17 -8.31
C ALA A 44 -13.28 -12.34 -7.79
N SER A 45 -12.63 -13.27 -7.10
CA SER A 45 -13.30 -14.41 -6.47
C SER A 45 -14.09 -13.99 -5.22
N ASP A 46 -15.10 -14.78 -4.85
CA ASP A 46 -15.70 -14.68 -3.52
C ASP A 46 -14.66 -15.09 -2.47
N PRO A 47 -14.55 -14.37 -1.33
CA PRO A 47 -13.62 -14.75 -0.28
C PRO A 47 -13.96 -16.16 0.23
N LYS A 48 -12.99 -17.06 0.24
CA LYS A 48 -13.13 -18.44 0.72
C LYS A 48 -13.22 -18.53 2.22
N ALA A 49 -12.59 -17.59 2.91
CA ALA A 49 -12.62 -17.46 4.36
C ALA A 49 -13.39 -16.19 4.76
N SER A 50 -13.99 -16.23 5.93
CA SER A 50 -14.72 -15.09 6.50
C SER A 50 -14.33 -14.90 7.96
N PRO A 51 -14.45 -13.68 8.49
CA PRO A 51 -14.24 -13.44 9.90
C PRO A 51 -15.11 -14.33 10.76
N THR A 52 -14.57 -14.80 11.88
CA THR A 52 -15.30 -15.63 12.85
C THR A 52 -15.43 -14.96 14.22
N ARG A 53 -14.67 -13.88 14.44
CA ARG A 53 -14.62 -13.18 15.72
C ARG A 53 -15.20 -11.77 15.58
N PRO A 54 -16.17 -11.36 16.41
CA PRO A 54 -16.64 -9.97 16.42
C PRO A 54 -15.50 -9.03 16.83
N LEU A 55 -15.57 -7.76 16.37
CA LEU A 55 -14.67 -6.72 16.83
C LEU A 55 -14.88 -6.42 18.31
N GLU A 56 -13.77 -6.22 19.01
CA GLU A 56 -13.77 -5.71 20.38
C GLU A 56 -13.97 -4.20 20.36
N TRP A 57 -14.98 -3.73 21.08
CA TRP A 57 -15.33 -2.31 21.16
C TRP A 57 -14.92 -1.75 22.51
N GLY A 58 -14.08 -0.71 22.46
CA GLY A 58 -13.66 0.06 23.62
C GLY A 58 -14.41 1.39 23.75
N ASP A 59 -13.94 2.21 24.65
CA ASP A 59 -14.40 3.60 24.84
C ASP A 59 -14.15 4.47 23.61
N LEU A 60 -13.00 4.29 22.99
CA LEU A 60 -12.58 4.92 21.73
C LEU A 60 -12.15 3.83 20.74
N ASN A 61 -12.65 3.92 19.52
CA ASN A 61 -12.37 2.98 18.45
C ASN A 61 -11.87 3.72 17.22
N ILE A 62 -11.08 3.06 16.39
CA ILE A 62 -10.48 3.64 15.19
C ILE A 62 -10.61 2.67 14.03
N ILE A 63 -11.02 3.19 12.88
CA ILE A 63 -10.83 2.58 11.56
C ILE A 63 -9.67 3.32 10.90
N HIS A 64 -8.67 2.58 10.43
CA HIS A 64 -7.44 3.12 9.89
C HIS A 64 -7.18 2.60 8.48
N THR A 65 -6.91 3.53 7.55
CA THR A 65 -6.40 3.27 6.19
C THR A 65 -5.08 3.98 5.99
N THR A 66 -4.26 3.47 5.07
CA THR A 66 -2.96 4.03 4.70
C THR A 66 -2.55 3.50 3.33
N ASP A 67 -1.66 4.20 2.65
CA ASP A 67 -1.00 3.73 1.42
C ASP A 67 -2.00 3.19 0.38
N SER A 68 -3.09 3.92 0.17
CA SER A 68 -4.15 3.51 -0.75
C SER A 68 -3.72 3.55 -2.22
N HIS A 69 -2.79 4.44 -2.59
CA HIS A 69 -2.18 4.55 -3.93
C HIS A 69 -3.18 4.48 -5.08
N GLY A 70 -4.35 5.10 -4.89
CA GLY A 70 -5.40 5.12 -5.91
C GLY A 70 -6.20 3.82 -6.09
N TRP A 71 -6.01 2.79 -5.27
CA TRP A 71 -6.72 1.50 -5.35
C TRP A 71 -8.17 1.58 -4.85
N LEU A 72 -8.88 2.65 -5.24
CA LEU A 72 -10.26 2.91 -4.81
C LEU A 72 -11.30 2.07 -5.55
N ILE A 73 -10.90 1.44 -6.64
CA ILE A 73 -11.75 0.54 -7.43
C ILE A 73 -11.82 -0.87 -6.83
N GLY A 74 -10.98 -1.16 -5.81
CA GLY A 74 -10.75 -2.50 -5.27
C GLY A 74 -9.82 -3.34 -6.15
N HIS A 75 -9.46 -4.53 -5.69
CA HIS A 75 -8.69 -5.48 -6.47
C HIS A 75 -9.61 -6.18 -7.48
N LEU A 76 -9.38 -5.90 -8.76
CA LEU A 76 -10.24 -6.42 -9.86
C LEU A 76 -9.99 -7.89 -10.15
N LYS A 77 -8.84 -8.41 -9.76
CA LYS A 77 -8.37 -9.78 -10.00
C LYS A 77 -7.64 -10.30 -8.77
N ASP A 78 -7.73 -11.59 -8.59
CA ASP A 78 -6.95 -12.35 -7.63
C ASP A 78 -6.65 -13.74 -8.21
N GLU A 79 -5.69 -14.45 -7.64
CA GLU A 79 -5.38 -15.84 -7.98
C GLU A 79 -5.15 -16.63 -6.69
N GLU A 80 -5.86 -17.73 -6.56
CA GLU A 80 -5.74 -18.60 -5.39
C GLU A 80 -4.28 -19.03 -5.12
N PRO A 81 -3.90 -19.06 -3.85
CA PRO A 81 -4.70 -18.92 -2.62
C PRO A 81 -4.80 -17.49 -2.08
N GLU A 82 -4.62 -16.46 -2.91
CA GLU A 82 -4.73 -15.06 -2.52
C GLU A 82 -6.12 -14.71 -1.97
N PRO A 83 -6.22 -13.96 -0.86
CA PRO A 83 -7.49 -13.46 -0.38
C PRO A 83 -8.12 -12.48 -1.35
N SER A 84 -9.45 -12.43 -1.37
CA SER A 84 -10.16 -11.39 -2.10
C SER A 84 -10.14 -10.06 -1.35
N TYR A 85 -9.65 -9.01 -2.01
CA TYR A 85 -9.66 -7.61 -1.56
C TYR A 85 -10.52 -6.74 -2.48
N SER A 86 -11.66 -7.28 -2.89
CA SER A 86 -12.49 -6.78 -3.99
C SER A 86 -13.44 -5.65 -3.63
N ALA A 87 -13.51 -5.21 -2.37
CA ALA A 87 -14.35 -4.07 -2.00
C ALA A 87 -13.79 -2.77 -2.59
N ASP A 88 -14.67 -1.98 -3.21
CA ASP A 88 -14.33 -0.65 -3.67
C ASP A 88 -14.52 0.41 -2.56
N PHE A 89 -14.16 1.66 -2.86
CA PHE A 89 -14.25 2.74 -1.88
C PHE A 89 -15.68 3.16 -1.55
N GLY A 90 -16.66 2.82 -2.37
CA GLY A 90 -18.09 2.97 -2.07
C GLY A 90 -18.58 1.91 -1.07
N ASP A 91 -18.03 0.69 -1.15
CA ASP A 91 -18.24 -0.35 -0.15
C ASP A 91 -17.62 0.06 1.19
N PHE A 92 -16.38 0.57 1.16
CA PHE A 92 -15.71 1.10 2.35
C PHE A 92 -16.50 2.27 2.97
N HIS A 93 -16.98 3.22 2.17
CA HIS A 93 -17.85 4.31 2.65
C HIS A 93 -19.08 3.74 3.38
N SER A 94 -19.76 2.78 2.77
CA SER A 94 -20.93 2.15 3.37
C SER A 94 -20.59 1.49 4.70
N PHE A 95 -19.48 0.73 4.75
CA PHE A 95 -18.95 0.11 5.96
C PHE A 95 -18.70 1.15 7.07
N VAL A 96 -17.96 2.21 6.77
CA VAL A 96 -17.67 3.30 7.70
C VAL A 96 -18.95 3.91 8.28
N MET A 97 -19.94 4.22 7.42
CA MET A 97 -21.20 4.80 7.87
C MET A 97 -21.96 3.88 8.82
N ARG A 98 -22.02 2.58 8.53
CA ARG A 98 -22.67 1.61 9.41
C ARG A 98 -21.92 1.39 10.71
N MET A 99 -20.58 1.43 10.67
CA MET A 99 -19.76 1.32 11.88
C MET A 99 -19.91 2.57 12.77
N LYS A 100 -19.95 3.78 12.19
CA LYS A 100 -20.27 5.02 12.95
C LYS A 100 -21.68 4.96 13.55
N GLU A 101 -22.67 4.42 12.84
CA GLU A 101 -24.00 4.19 13.38
C GLU A 101 -24.00 3.16 14.54
N LYS A 102 -23.23 2.06 14.39
CA LYS A 102 -23.05 1.03 15.42
C LYS A 102 -22.37 1.60 16.67
N ALA A 103 -21.34 2.45 16.51
CA ALA A 103 -20.69 3.17 17.60
C ALA A 103 -21.67 4.06 18.38
N ARG A 104 -22.49 4.83 17.67
CA ARG A 104 -23.55 5.65 18.30
C ARG A 104 -24.53 4.80 19.13
N ARG A 105 -24.97 3.65 18.59
CA ARG A 105 -25.86 2.74 19.33
C ARG A 105 -25.20 2.11 20.56
N LYS A 106 -23.89 1.91 20.51
CA LYS A 106 -23.08 1.42 21.64
C LYS A 106 -22.69 2.51 22.63
N ASN A 107 -22.94 3.77 22.31
CA ASN A 107 -22.53 4.93 23.10
C ASN A 107 -21.01 4.99 23.31
N VAL A 108 -20.24 4.73 22.26
CA VAL A 108 -18.76 4.80 22.21
C VAL A 108 -18.30 5.66 21.06
N ASP A 109 -17.05 6.13 21.11
CA ASP A 109 -16.45 6.90 20.02
C ASP A 109 -15.91 5.99 18.92
N LEU A 110 -16.00 6.45 17.67
CA LEU A 110 -15.34 5.87 16.50
C LEU A 110 -14.78 6.97 15.62
N LEU A 111 -13.47 6.96 15.42
CA LEU A 111 -12.75 7.82 14.50
C LEU A 111 -12.35 7.04 13.25
N VAL A 112 -12.31 7.72 12.12
CA VAL A 112 -11.83 7.19 10.83
C VAL A 112 -10.62 8.00 10.41
N ILE A 113 -9.49 7.35 10.17
CA ILE A 113 -8.19 8.01 10.02
C ILE A 113 -7.46 7.44 8.81
N ASP A 114 -6.81 8.32 8.03
CA ASP A 114 -5.92 7.93 6.94
C ASP A 114 -4.53 8.54 7.16
N THR A 115 -3.49 7.79 6.83
CA THR A 115 -2.10 8.21 7.06
C THR A 115 -1.29 8.43 5.78
N GLY A 116 -1.95 8.77 4.67
CA GLY A 116 -1.31 9.31 3.47
C GLY A 116 -0.93 8.27 2.42
N ASP A 117 -0.24 8.72 1.39
CA ASP A 117 0.02 8.04 0.14
C ASP A 117 -1.27 7.62 -0.56
N LEU A 118 -2.04 8.64 -0.95
CA LEU A 118 -3.28 8.48 -1.71
C LEU A 118 -3.02 8.27 -3.21
N HIS A 119 -1.86 8.70 -3.70
CA HIS A 119 -1.50 8.79 -5.12
C HIS A 119 -0.46 7.74 -5.53
N ASP A 120 -0.27 7.61 -6.85
CA ASP A 120 0.73 6.78 -7.54
C ASP A 120 0.63 5.27 -7.26
N GLY A 121 0.06 4.52 -8.20
CA GLY A 121 0.03 3.06 -8.13
C GLY A 121 -1.22 2.39 -8.67
N ASN A 122 -2.18 3.18 -9.21
CA ASN A 122 -3.38 2.64 -9.86
C ASN A 122 -3.85 3.60 -10.94
N GLY A 123 -4.44 3.08 -12.02
CA GLY A 123 -4.91 3.91 -13.12
C GLY A 123 -5.91 4.99 -12.72
N LEU A 124 -6.69 4.77 -11.67
CA LEU A 124 -7.64 5.78 -11.18
C LEU A 124 -6.95 7.04 -10.65
N SER A 125 -5.74 6.91 -10.10
CA SER A 125 -4.88 8.04 -9.72
C SER A 125 -4.06 8.54 -10.92
N ASP A 126 -3.44 7.63 -11.70
CA ASP A 126 -2.31 7.97 -12.55
C ASP A 126 -2.69 8.30 -13.99
N ALA A 127 -3.86 7.82 -14.48
CA ALA A 127 -4.29 8.04 -15.85
C ALA A 127 -4.89 9.44 -16.09
N GLU A 128 -5.26 10.18 -15.06
CA GLU A 128 -5.99 11.45 -15.19
C GLU A 128 -5.27 12.48 -16.08
N PRO A 129 -3.94 12.72 -15.97
CA PRO A 129 -3.25 13.65 -16.86
C PRO A 129 -3.21 13.23 -18.33
N LEU A 130 -3.36 11.94 -18.62
CA LEU A 130 -3.39 11.44 -20.01
C LEU A 130 -4.71 11.81 -20.70
N ILE A 131 -5.80 11.88 -19.94
CA ILE A 131 -7.14 12.20 -20.45
C ILE A 131 -7.41 13.70 -20.34
N HIS A 132 -6.94 14.32 -19.25
CA HIS A 132 -7.11 15.72 -18.95
C HIS A 132 -5.75 16.41 -18.77
N PRO A 133 -5.04 16.75 -19.88
CA PRO A 133 -3.72 17.39 -19.78
C PRO A 133 -3.71 18.64 -18.91
N GLY A 134 -2.74 18.75 -18.02
CA GLY A 134 -2.63 19.84 -17.05
C GLY A 134 -3.38 19.62 -15.73
N THR A 135 -4.06 18.50 -15.58
CA THR A 135 -4.63 18.10 -14.29
C THR A 135 -3.59 17.27 -13.52
N PRO A 136 -3.33 17.56 -12.24
CA PRO A 136 -2.46 16.72 -11.42
C PRO A 136 -2.99 15.30 -11.27
N ARG A 137 -2.09 14.34 -11.11
CA ARG A 137 -2.46 12.97 -10.76
C ARG A 137 -3.24 12.95 -9.45
N GLY A 138 -4.18 12.03 -9.32
CA GLY A 138 -4.91 11.77 -8.09
C GLY A 138 -5.97 12.78 -7.69
N ARG A 139 -6.22 13.85 -8.46
CA ARG A 139 -7.28 14.83 -8.15
C ARG A 139 -8.66 14.18 -8.00
N SER A 140 -8.99 13.25 -8.88
CA SER A 140 -10.25 12.50 -8.78
C SER A 140 -10.29 11.62 -7.52
N CYS A 141 -9.17 11.02 -7.13
CA CYS A 141 -9.05 10.28 -5.88
C CYS A 141 -9.30 11.19 -4.68
N ASN A 142 -8.68 12.39 -4.64
CA ASN A 142 -8.91 13.37 -3.58
C ASN A 142 -10.39 13.70 -3.42
N ASN A 143 -11.13 13.84 -4.54
CA ASN A 143 -12.58 14.10 -4.52
C ASN A 143 -13.36 12.92 -3.90
N PHE A 144 -12.96 11.67 -4.13
CA PHE A 144 -13.58 10.52 -3.46
C PHE A 144 -13.28 10.48 -1.97
N PHE A 145 -12.03 10.78 -1.57
CA PHE A 145 -11.66 10.86 -0.16
C PHE A 145 -12.46 11.91 0.62
N THR A 146 -12.80 13.06 0.01
CA THR A 146 -13.62 14.08 0.69
C THR A 146 -15.05 13.61 1.02
N ARG A 147 -15.54 12.55 0.39
CA ARG A 147 -16.89 12.02 0.61
C ARG A 147 -16.93 10.99 1.76
N VAL A 148 -15.81 10.39 2.12
CA VAL A 148 -15.72 9.53 3.31
C VAL A 148 -15.52 10.41 4.54
N PRO A 149 -16.28 10.20 5.63
CA PRO A 149 -16.20 11.04 6.81
C PRO A 149 -14.97 10.74 7.66
N TYR A 150 -13.79 10.98 7.10
CA TYR A 150 -12.52 10.92 7.81
C TYR A 150 -12.46 12.00 8.88
N ASP A 151 -12.07 11.61 10.08
CA ASP A 151 -11.88 12.52 11.21
C ASP A 151 -10.49 13.17 11.18
N ILE A 152 -9.48 12.46 10.71
CA ILE A 152 -8.10 12.92 10.47
C ILE A 152 -7.56 12.25 9.20
N LEU A 153 -6.82 13.04 8.41
CA LEU A 153 -5.99 12.56 7.31
C LEU A 153 -4.60 13.20 7.43
N THR A 154 -3.57 12.55 6.90
CA THR A 154 -2.22 13.10 6.84
C THR A 154 -1.64 12.98 5.43
N ILE A 155 -0.54 13.69 5.18
CA ILE A 155 0.15 13.68 3.90
C ILE A 155 1.19 12.56 3.86
N GLY A 156 1.33 11.88 2.72
CA GLY A 156 2.42 10.97 2.44
C GLY A 156 3.48 11.56 1.50
N ASN A 157 4.50 10.77 1.16
CA ASN A 157 5.57 11.24 0.28
C ASN A 157 5.15 11.27 -1.20
N HIS A 158 4.18 10.45 -1.62
CA HIS A 158 3.66 10.47 -2.98
C HIS A 158 2.90 11.77 -3.29
N GLU A 159 2.34 12.42 -2.30
CA GLU A 159 1.76 13.75 -2.42
C GLU A 159 2.82 14.87 -2.56
N LEU A 160 4.10 14.57 -2.37
CA LEU A 160 5.20 15.55 -2.33
C LEU A 160 6.24 15.40 -3.43
N TYR A 161 6.19 14.36 -4.28
CA TYR A 161 7.18 14.17 -5.36
C TYR A 161 7.07 15.22 -6.48
N GLN A 162 5.89 15.78 -6.71
CA GLN A 162 5.61 16.71 -7.80
C GLN A 162 4.96 17.98 -7.26
N THR A 163 5.40 19.13 -7.79
CA THR A 163 4.94 20.45 -7.32
C THR A 163 3.45 20.67 -7.55
N ASP A 164 2.92 20.20 -8.67
CA ASP A 164 1.50 20.32 -9.03
C ASP A 164 0.60 19.44 -8.14
N ILE A 165 1.06 18.25 -7.77
CA ILE A 165 0.35 17.38 -6.83
C ILE A 165 0.34 18.02 -5.43
N ALA A 166 1.49 18.49 -4.94
CA ALA A 166 1.57 19.16 -3.63
C ALA A 166 0.70 20.43 -3.58
N GLN A 167 0.65 21.18 -4.69
CA GLN A 167 -0.23 22.35 -4.81
C GLN A 167 -1.72 21.96 -4.85
N ASP A 168 -2.08 20.84 -5.51
CA ASP A 168 -3.44 20.32 -5.53
C ASP A 168 -3.90 19.87 -4.15
N MET A 169 -3.01 19.23 -3.38
CA MET A 169 -3.27 18.87 -1.98
C MET A 169 -3.51 20.12 -1.11
N HIS A 170 -2.67 21.15 -1.27
CA HIS A 170 -2.87 22.41 -0.56
C HIS A 170 -4.23 23.06 -0.91
N ASN A 171 -4.61 23.04 -2.19
CA ASN A 171 -5.88 23.59 -2.65
C ASN A 171 -7.09 22.76 -2.16
N SER A 172 -6.91 21.45 -1.99
CA SER A 172 -7.94 20.51 -1.56
C SER A 172 -8.09 20.43 -0.03
N ALA A 173 -7.03 20.73 0.73
CA ALA A 173 -7.00 20.64 2.19
C ALA A 173 -8.18 21.33 2.90
N PRO A 174 -8.67 22.51 2.45
CA PRO A 174 -9.84 23.15 3.05
C PRO A 174 -11.12 22.30 3.01
N ASN A 175 -11.25 21.37 2.05
CA ASN A 175 -12.43 20.52 1.92
C ASN A 175 -12.59 19.54 3.11
N TRP A 176 -11.52 19.27 3.83
CA TRP A 176 -11.54 18.46 5.06
C TRP A 176 -11.71 19.27 6.35
N ASN A 177 -12.05 20.56 6.27
CA ASN A 177 -12.41 21.39 7.44
C ASN A 177 -11.39 21.32 8.59
N GLY A 178 -10.09 21.34 8.28
CA GLY A 178 -9.00 21.28 9.26
C GLY A 178 -8.65 19.86 9.73
N SER A 179 -9.22 18.82 9.15
CA SER A 179 -8.89 17.42 9.43
C SER A 179 -7.65 16.91 8.68
N TYR A 180 -7.22 17.59 7.61
CA TYR A 180 -6.00 17.25 6.88
C TYR A 180 -4.79 17.86 7.57
N LEU A 181 -3.97 17.02 8.21
CA LEU A 181 -2.88 17.47 9.07
C LEU A 181 -1.52 17.30 8.38
N THR A 182 -0.71 18.37 8.43
CA THR A 182 0.65 18.41 7.88
C THR A 182 1.56 19.16 8.85
N SER A 183 1.83 18.55 10.02
CA SER A 183 2.53 19.22 11.13
C SER A 183 3.93 19.71 10.74
N ASN A 184 4.66 18.92 9.96
CA ASN A 184 6.04 19.22 9.57
C ASN A 184 6.23 19.49 8.07
N VAL A 185 5.14 19.74 7.32
CA VAL A 185 5.22 20.00 5.86
C VAL A 185 4.68 21.37 5.51
N ASN A 186 5.47 22.14 4.79
CA ASN A 186 5.11 23.43 4.23
C ASN A 186 5.16 23.42 2.71
N ILE A 187 4.39 24.35 2.12
CA ILE A 187 4.48 24.71 0.72
C ILE A 187 4.72 26.21 0.60
N THR A 188 5.49 26.62 -0.42
CA THR A 188 5.67 28.03 -0.75
C THR A 188 4.60 28.47 -1.74
N THR A 189 3.67 29.30 -1.29
CA THR A 189 2.63 29.89 -2.13
C THR A 189 2.64 31.41 -1.99
N SER A 190 2.61 32.13 -3.12
CA SER A 190 2.70 33.60 -3.15
C SER A 190 3.92 34.15 -2.40
N GLY A 191 5.07 33.46 -2.45
CA GLY A 191 6.32 33.84 -1.79
C GLY A 191 6.33 33.64 -0.27
N LYS A 192 5.31 32.96 0.31
CA LYS A 192 5.24 32.64 1.74
C LYS A 192 5.26 31.14 1.96
N SER A 193 6.00 30.69 2.97
CA SER A 193 5.98 29.30 3.42
C SER A 193 4.81 29.12 4.40
N VAL A 194 3.86 28.25 4.04
CA VAL A 194 2.66 27.95 4.85
C VAL A 194 2.48 26.42 4.94
N PRO A 195 1.80 25.90 5.96
CA PRO A 195 1.46 24.48 5.99
C PRO A 195 0.58 24.09 4.78
N ILE A 196 0.74 22.89 4.26
CA ILE A 196 -0.16 22.36 3.21
C ILE A 196 -1.58 22.21 3.75
N GLY A 197 -1.72 21.62 4.94
CA GLY A 197 -2.97 21.50 5.70
C GLY A 197 -2.88 22.21 7.06
N SER A 198 -3.48 21.63 8.08
CA SER A 198 -3.40 22.14 9.45
C SER A 198 -2.19 21.58 10.18
N ARG A 199 -1.57 22.38 11.07
CA ARG A 199 -0.44 21.93 11.90
C ARG A 199 -0.85 20.83 12.88
N TYR A 200 -1.98 21.01 13.54
CA TYR A 200 -2.56 20.08 14.49
C TYR A 200 -4.05 20.33 14.61
N ARG A 201 -4.76 19.44 15.29
CA ARG A 201 -6.18 19.62 15.59
C ARG A 201 -6.47 19.26 17.04
N LYS A 202 -7.16 20.15 17.76
CA LYS A 202 -7.79 19.87 19.04
C LYS A 202 -9.30 19.76 18.82
N PHE A 203 -9.90 18.67 19.22
CA PHE A 203 -11.34 18.45 19.06
C PHE A 203 -11.91 17.58 20.17
N THR A 204 -13.22 17.60 20.29
CA THR A 204 -13.97 16.77 21.24
C THR A 204 -14.80 15.75 20.46
N THR A 205 -14.71 14.49 20.85
CA THR A 205 -15.47 13.39 20.26
C THR A 205 -16.95 13.45 20.65
N ALA A 206 -17.78 12.60 20.03
CA ALA A 206 -19.22 12.51 20.33
C ALA A 206 -19.52 12.16 21.81
N GLN A 207 -18.61 11.43 22.47
CA GLN A 207 -18.73 11.06 23.88
C GLN A 207 -18.02 12.05 24.83
N GLY A 208 -17.59 13.22 24.31
CA GLY A 208 -17.00 14.29 25.10
C GLY A 208 -15.50 14.14 25.39
N ARG A 209 -14.78 13.21 24.76
CA ARG A 209 -13.33 13.03 24.93
C ARG A 209 -12.56 14.07 24.13
N ARG A 210 -11.61 14.72 24.78
CA ARG A 210 -10.72 15.72 24.17
C ARG A 210 -9.53 15.01 23.53
N ILE A 211 -9.33 15.26 22.24
CA ILE A 211 -8.24 14.70 21.46
C ILE A 211 -7.32 15.84 21.01
N THR A 212 -6.01 15.65 21.12
CA THR A 212 -5.00 16.48 20.44
C THR A 212 -4.31 15.61 19.40
N ALA A 213 -4.45 15.97 18.12
CA ALA A 213 -3.96 15.20 16.99
C ALA A 213 -2.87 15.94 16.21
N PHE A 214 -1.84 15.22 15.76
CA PHE A 214 -0.75 15.69 14.90
C PHE A 214 -0.65 14.80 13.66
N GLY A 215 -0.22 15.38 12.51
CA GLY A 215 0.03 14.67 11.26
C GLY A 215 1.47 14.85 10.81
N ILE A 216 2.31 13.80 10.91
CA ILE A 216 3.76 13.91 10.79
C ILE A 216 4.26 12.94 9.70
N ILE A 217 5.07 13.44 8.76
CA ILE A 217 5.78 12.58 7.81
C ILE A 217 7.23 12.40 8.27
N PHE A 218 7.85 11.27 7.94
CA PHE A 218 9.28 11.03 8.16
C PHE A 218 10.16 12.15 7.54
N HIS A 219 11.45 12.19 7.89
CA HIS A 219 12.37 13.17 7.30
C HIS A 219 12.57 12.87 5.81
N PHE A 220 11.63 13.32 4.98
CA PHE A 220 11.62 13.13 3.54
C PHE A 220 12.40 14.26 2.84
N THR A 221 13.37 13.91 2.00
CA THR A 221 14.28 14.87 1.35
C THR A 221 14.13 14.94 -0.17
N SER A 222 13.36 14.05 -0.79
CA SER A 222 13.08 14.04 -2.24
C SER A 222 11.82 14.82 -2.63
N ASN A 223 11.38 15.72 -1.77
CA ASN A 223 10.20 16.53 -1.99
C ASN A 223 10.43 17.57 -3.11
N ALA A 224 9.37 17.86 -3.84
CA ALA A 224 9.37 18.80 -4.97
C ALA A 224 9.78 20.21 -4.55
N ASN A 225 10.36 20.93 -5.52
CA ASN A 225 10.69 22.34 -5.34
C ASN A 225 9.47 23.14 -4.88
N GLY A 226 9.67 24.00 -3.88
CA GLY A 226 8.59 24.80 -3.29
C GLY A 226 7.89 24.13 -2.10
N THR A 227 8.24 22.89 -1.78
CA THR A 227 7.82 22.24 -0.54
C THR A 227 8.99 22.15 0.45
N ILE A 228 8.70 22.05 1.73
CA ILE A 228 9.68 21.91 2.81
C ILE A 228 9.16 20.85 3.77
N VAL A 229 9.96 19.81 4.02
CA VAL A 229 9.69 18.81 5.05
C VAL A 229 10.67 19.02 6.20
N GLN A 230 10.15 19.35 7.37
CA GLN A 230 10.94 19.58 8.57
C GLN A 230 11.18 18.25 9.29
N PRO A 231 12.42 17.92 9.70
CA PRO A 231 12.68 16.72 10.51
C PRO A 231 11.84 16.73 11.79
N PRO A 232 11.30 15.59 12.26
CA PRO A 232 10.57 15.49 13.52
C PRO A 232 11.38 15.98 14.73
N SER A 233 12.71 15.84 14.72
CA SER A 233 13.61 16.38 15.75
C SER A 233 13.65 17.92 15.83
N GLU A 234 13.32 18.63 14.75
CA GLU A 234 13.16 20.08 14.74
C GLU A 234 11.70 20.49 14.99
N LEU A 235 10.74 19.70 14.48
CA LEU A 235 9.33 19.90 14.74
C LEU A 235 9.01 20.04 16.22
N VAL A 236 9.55 19.15 17.06
CA VAL A 236 9.27 19.16 18.51
C VAL A 236 9.81 20.37 19.23
N LYS A 237 10.71 21.14 18.61
CA LYS A 237 11.26 22.41 19.16
C LYS A 237 10.41 23.64 18.78
N GLU A 238 9.50 23.51 17.85
CA GLU A 238 8.64 24.62 17.42
C GLU A 238 7.75 25.12 18.55
N SER A 239 7.66 26.44 18.70
CA SER A 239 6.85 27.05 19.76
C SER A 239 5.39 26.61 19.71
N TRP A 240 4.81 26.56 18.49
CA TRP A 240 3.45 26.11 18.31
C TRP A 240 3.22 24.65 18.72
N PHE A 241 4.22 23.75 18.52
CA PHE A 241 4.15 22.35 18.96
C PHE A 241 4.17 22.27 20.48
N GLN A 242 5.10 22.97 21.12
CA GLN A 242 5.21 23.05 22.57
C GLN A 242 3.93 23.62 23.20
N GLU A 243 3.34 24.68 22.63
CA GLU A 243 2.07 25.24 23.08
C GLU A 243 0.91 24.26 22.87
N ALA A 244 0.89 23.52 21.76
CA ALA A 244 -0.17 22.57 21.45
C ALA A 244 -0.23 21.40 22.45
N ILE A 245 0.92 20.97 23.00
CA ILE A 245 1.01 19.88 23.96
C ILE A 245 0.91 20.28 25.43
N ILE A 246 0.84 21.58 25.77
CA ILE A 246 0.70 22.03 27.16
C ILE A 246 -0.60 21.52 27.78
N ASP A 247 -1.72 21.73 27.09
CA ASP A 247 -3.02 21.31 27.59
C ASP A 247 -3.14 19.79 27.56
N GLN A 248 -3.56 19.21 28.69
CA GLN A 248 -3.75 17.77 28.79
C GLN A 248 -5.07 17.35 28.14
N PRO A 249 -5.04 16.59 27.03
CA PRO A 249 -6.22 15.95 26.45
C PRO A 249 -6.54 14.63 27.19
N ASP A 250 -7.60 13.96 26.75
CA ASP A 250 -7.91 12.60 27.21
C ASP A 250 -7.12 11.55 26.42
N VAL A 251 -6.73 11.84 25.15
CA VAL A 251 -5.86 11.02 24.30
C VAL A 251 -5.04 11.92 23.37
N PHE A 252 -3.75 11.64 23.23
CA PHE A 252 -2.95 12.14 22.12
C PHE A 252 -3.04 11.16 20.93
N LEU A 253 -3.28 11.70 19.74
CA LEU A 253 -3.37 10.98 18.49
C LEU A 253 -2.25 11.44 17.55
N LEU A 254 -1.22 10.63 17.40
CA LEU A 254 -0.12 10.84 16.48
C LEU A 254 -0.43 10.06 15.21
N THR A 255 -0.72 10.75 14.14
CA THR A 255 -0.95 10.15 12.83
C THR A 255 0.17 10.56 11.91
N GLY A 256 0.54 9.72 10.95
CA GLY A 256 1.56 10.16 10.04
C GLY A 256 2.08 9.09 9.10
N HIS A 257 2.82 9.56 8.11
CA HIS A 257 3.33 8.71 7.06
C HIS A 257 4.79 8.34 7.34
N MET A 258 4.98 7.35 8.18
CA MET A 258 6.25 6.67 8.47
C MET A 258 5.98 5.33 9.17
N GLY A 259 6.90 4.38 9.04
CA GLY A 259 6.80 3.09 9.71
C GLY A 259 6.68 3.25 11.22
N ILE A 260 5.84 2.46 11.87
CA ILE A 260 5.58 2.62 13.32
C ILE A 260 6.78 2.29 14.20
N SER A 261 7.82 1.66 13.65
CA SER A 261 9.10 1.40 14.31
C SER A 261 10.15 2.46 14.00
N ASP A 262 9.82 3.51 13.22
CA ASP A 262 10.73 4.60 12.91
C ASP A 262 11.13 5.35 14.19
N PRO A 263 12.43 5.62 14.42
CA PRO A 263 12.92 6.30 15.61
C PRO A 263 12.40 7.75 15.75
N ASP A 264 11.97 8.39 14.67
CA ASP A 264 11.40 9.71 14.72
C ASP A 264 10.07 9.74 15.52
N TRP A 265 9.34 8.63 15.58
CA TRP A 265 8.19 8.50 16.50
C TRP A 265 8.59 8.59 17.96
N GLN A 266 9.75 8.01 18.35
CA GLN A 266 10.23 8.08 19.73
C GLN A 266 10.50 9.52 20.16
N ILE A 267 11.05 10.36 19.27
CA ILE A 267 11.32 11.78 19.55
C ILE A 267 10.02 12.53 19.88
N VAL A 268 8.98 12.34 19.07
CA VAL A 268 7.68 12.99 19.28
C VAL A 268 7.01 12.42 20.54
N PHE A 269 7.05 11.11 20.70
CA PHE A 269 6.49 10.41 21.86
C PHE A 269 7.09 10.91 23.17
N ASP A 270 8.42 10.97 23.26
CA ASP A 270 9.14 11.39 24.47
C ASP A 270 8.83 12.84 24.84
N SER A 271 8.70 13.73 23.85
CA SER A 271 8.32 15.12 24.07
C SER A 271 6.95 15.24 24.74
N ILE A 272 5.98 14.42 24.33
CA ILE A 272 4.63 14.39 24.91
C ILE A 272 4.62 13.63 26.23
N ARG A 273 5.25 12.46 26.28
CA ARG A 273 5.26 11.59 27.46
C ARG A 273 5.95 12.25 28.66
N GLY A 274 6.98 13.09 28.40
CA GLY A 274 7.65 13.87 29.43
C GLY A 274 6.73 14.86 30.17
N LEU A 275 5.76 15.45 29.47
CA LEU A 275 4.76 16.35 30.06
C LEU A 275 3.53 15.60 30.58
N HIS A 276 3.14 14.53 29.92
CA HIS A 276 1.88 13.81 30.17
C HIS A 276 2.14 12.30 30.40
N PRO A 277 2.72 11.92 31.56
CA PRO A 277 3.17 10.55 31.80
C PRO A 277 2.03 9.50 31.82
N LYS A 278 0.78 9.93 31.97
CA LYS A 278 -0.38 9.04 32.11
C LYS A 278 -1.41 9.14 30.98
N VAL A 279 -1.29 10.11 30.08
CA VAL A 279 -2.25 10.27 28.98
C VAL A 279 -2.00 9.18 27.94
N PRO A 280 -3.01 8.44 27.48
CA PRO A 280 -2.87 7.49 26.38
C PRO A 280 -2.38 8.15 25.09
N ILE A 281 -1.46 7.49 24.39
CA ILE A 281 -0.94 7.92 23.10
C ILE A 281 -1.21 6.83 22.07
N ILE A 282 -1.89 7.20 20.99
CA ILE A 282 -2.12 6.36 19.82
C ILE A 282 -1.18 6.84 18.72
N ILE A 283 -0.52 5.92 18.02
CA ILE A 283 0.30 6.21 16.86
C ILE A 283 -0.26 5.40 15.67
N LEU A 284 -0.58 6.09 14.58
CA LEU A 284 -1.01 5.47 13.33
C LEU A 284 0.01 5.82 12.25
N GLY A 285 0.62 4.79 11.67
CA GLY A 285 1.69 4.94 10.67
C GLY A 285 1.36 4.29 9.33
N GLY A 286 2.26 4.43 8.36
CA GLY A 286 2.16 3.89 7.01
C GLY A 286 3.53 3.76 6.36
N HIS A 287 3.63 4.03 5.05
CA HIS A 287 4.86 4.12 4.26
C HIS A 287 5.54 2.77 3.95
N LEU A 288 5.64 1.86 4.90
CA LEU A 288 6.37 0.60 4.70
C LEU A 288 5.52 -0.49 4.01
N HIS A 289 4.25 -0.21 3.70
CA HIS A 289 3.35 -1.15 3.05
C HIS A 289 3.16 -2.48 3.82
N ILE A 290 3.29 -2.45 5.14
CA ILE A 290 3.16 -3.64 6.00
C ILE A 290 2.06 -3.44 7.04
N ARG A 291 1.50 -4.55 7.52
CA ARG A 291 0.75 -4.58 8.77
C ARG A 291 1.72 -4.67 9.92
N ASP A 292 1.64 -3.75 10.85
CA ASP A 292 2.52 -3.73 12.00
C ASP A 292 1.80 -3.18 13.23
N CYS A 293 2.16 -3.68 14.41
CA CYS A 293 1.67 -3.20 15.68
C CYS A 293 2.81 -3.22 16.71
N ARG A 294 2.88 -2.15 17.50
CA ARG A 294 3.88 -2.01 18.58
C ARG A 294 3.30 -1.24 19.75
N GLN A 295 3.76 -1.55 20.95
CA GLN A 295 3.54 -0.75 22.15
C GLN A 295 4.87 -0.15 22.63
N LEU A 296 4.93 1.19 22.78
CA LEU A 296 6.09 1.88 23.31
C LEU A 296 6.10 1.83 24.84
N ASP A 297 4.93 1.84 25.44
CA ASP A 297 4.71 1.63 26.88
C ASP A 297 3.31 1.04 27.13
N ASN A 298 2.95 0.83 28.39
CA ASN A 298 1.64 0.26 28.78
C ASN A 298 0.43 1.20 28.56
N ARG A 299 0.63 2.41 28.04
CA ARG A 299 -0.41 3.41 27.75
C ARG A 299 -0.34 3.92 26.32
N SER A 300 0.28 3.15 25.44
CA SER A 300 0.37 3.48 24.02
C SER A 300 0.23 2.25 23.15
N MET A 301 -0.27 2.45 21.94
CA MET A 301 -0.24 1.45 20.87
C MET A 301 -0.05 2.15 19.53
N SER A 302 0.77 1.54 18.69
CA SER A 302 1.01 1.95 17.31
C SER A 302 0.43 0.91 16.36
N LEU A 303 -0.11 1.35 15.20
CA LEU A 303 -0.69 0.49 14.18
C LEU A 303 -0.34 1.02 12.78
N ALA A 304 0.04 0.12 11.87
CA ALA A 304 0.08 0.32 10.43
C ALA A 304 -0.77 -0.76 9.76
N SER A 305 -1.52 -0.40 8.71
CA SER A 305 -2.64 -1.22 8.22
C SER A 305 -2.44 -1.82 6.83
N GLY A 306 -1.19 -1.92 6.35
CA GLY A 306 -0.89 -2.51 5.05
C GLY A 306 -0.83 -1.48 3.93
N ARG A 307 -1.33 -1.82 2.74
CA ARG A 307 -1.30 -0.99 1.52
C ARG A 307 -2.47 -1.29 0.60
N TYR A 308 -2.64 -0.50 -0.46
CA TYR A 308 -3.49 -0.76 -1.65
C TYR A 308 -4.93 -1.14 -1.33
N MET A 309 -5.44 -0.69 -0.20
CA MET A 309 -6.76 -1.13 0.30
C MET A 309 -6.87 -2.66 0.40
N GLU A 310 -5.76 -3.39 0.67
CA GLU A 310 -5.81 -4.82 0.97
C GLU A 310 -6.46 -5.06 2.32
N THR A 311 -6.08 -4.27 3.33
CA THR A 311 -6.70 -4.32 4.66
C THR A 311 -7.06 -2.95 5.23
N VAL A 312 -8.02 -3.00 6.14
CA VAL A 312 -8.43 -1.86 6.98
C VAL A 312 -8.09 -2.19 8.43
N GLY A 313 -7.34 -1.30 9.08
CA GLY A 313 -6.99 -1.46 10.48
C GLY A 313 -8.16 -1.13 11.40
N TRP A 314 -8.29 -1.90 12.46
CA TRP A 314 -9.15 -1.60 13.58
C TRP A 314 -8.31 -1.52 14.85
N MET A 315 -8.52 -0.48 15.65
CA MET A 315 -7.96 -0.36 16.99
C MET A 315 -9.07 0.02 17.96
N SER A 316 -9.05 -0.53 19.17
CA SER A 316 -9.94 -0.08 20.23
C SER A 316 -9.19 0.12 21.54
N LEU A 317 -9.67 1.08 22.33
CA LEU A 317 -9.14 1.45 23.64
C LEU A 317 -10.27 1.43 24.66
N SER A 318 -10.03 0.81 25.80
CA SER A 318 -10.92 0.85 26.96
C SER A 318 -10.18 1.28 28.21
N GLY A 319 -10.91 1.71 29.24
CA GLY A 319 -10.33 2.22 30.49
C GLY A 319 -10.02 3.72 30.46
N LEU A 320 -10.63 4.48 29.56
CA LEU A 320 -10.40 5.94 29.43
C LEU A 320 -11.14 6.79 30.47
N GLY A 321 -11.84 6.19 31.43
CA GLY A 321 -12.60 6.91 32.45
C GLY A 321 -11.76 7.66 33.49
N SER A 322 -10.49 7.32 33.68
CA SER A 322 -9.57 7.95 34.62
C SER A 322 -8.12 7.76 34.18
N LEU A 323 -7.26 8.76 34.45
CA LEU A 323 -5.80 8.66 34.22
C LEU A 323 -5.11 7.58 35.08
N ASN A 324 -5.76 7.10 36.13
CA ASN A 324 -5.23 6.02 36.97
C ASN A 324 -5.78 4.64 36.59
N SER A 325 -6.76 4.57 35.69
CA SER A 325 -7.28 3.29 35.20
C SER A 325 -6.24 2.63 34.27
N GLU A 326 -6.25 1.31 34.24
CA GLU A 326 -5.54 0.54 33.23
C GLU A 326 -6.18 0.81 31.85
N VAL A 327 -5.35 0.99 30.83
CA VAL A 327 -5.80 1.16 29.45
C VAL A 327 -5.53 -0.13 28.71
N ASN A 328 -6.57 -0.70 28.14
CA ASN A 328 -6.48 -1.91 27.33
C ASN A 328 -6.64 -1.55 25.87
N PHE A 329 -5.70 -2.02 25.05
CA PHE A 329 -5.70 -1.84 23.60
C PHE A 329 -5.97 -3.16 22.91
N THR A 330 -6.75 -3.12 21.83
CA THR A 330 -6.88 -4.23 20.90
C THR A 330 -6.69 -3.76 19.46
N ARG A 331 -6.26 -4.65 18.56
CA ARG A 331 -6.15 -4.36 17.13
C ARG A 331 -6.70 -5.51 16.30
N ARG A 332 -7.08 -5.19 15.07
CA ARG A 332 -7.52 -6.16 14.07
C ARG A 332 -7.21 -5.63 12.67
N TYR A 333 -6.79 -6.52 11.77
CA TYR A 333 -6.62 -6.24 10.34
C TYR A 333 -7.78 -6.89 9.59
N LEU A 334 -8.62 -6.06 8.97
CA LEU A 334 -9.84 -6.47 8.28
C LEU A 334 -9.56 -6.55 6.77
N ASP A 335 -9.82 -7.69 6.15
CA ASP A 335 -9.73 -7.78 4.69
C ASP A 335 -10.73 -6.83 4.02
N ASN A 336 -10.27 -6.11 3.02
CA ASN A 336 -11.09 -5.16 2.27
C ASN A 336 -12.01 -5.90 1.29
N ASN A 337 -13.02 -6.59 1.81
CA ASN A 337 -14.05 -7.26 1.01
C ASN A 337 -15.43 -7.17 1.63
N ARG A 338 -16.44 -7.39 0.81
CA ARG A 338 -17.84 -7.24 1.22
C ARG A 338 -18.28 -8.27 2.28
N ALA A 339 -17.68 -9.46 2.32
CA ALA A 339 -18.00 -10.47 3.34
C ALA A 339 -17.54 -10.02 4.73
N THR A 340 -16.32 -9.49 4.83
CA THR A 340 -15.79 -8.88 6.05
C THR A 340 -16.65 -7.70 6.50
N TYR A 341 -17.00 -6.82 5.58
CA TYR A 341 -17.85 -5.66 5.90
C TYR A 341 -19.24 -6.06 6.35
N ALA A 342 -19.86 -7.05 5.68
CA ALA A 342 -21.16 -7.57 6.07
C ALA A 342 -21.13 -8.24 7.46
N PHE A 343 -20.07 -8.97 7.78
CA PHE A 343 -19.91 -9.61 9.08
C PHE A 343 -19.87 -8.59 10.22
N HIS A 344 -19.10 -7.51 10.07
CA HIS A 344 -18.93 -6.53 11.14
C HIS A 344 -20.01 -5.45 11.17
N ALA A 345 -20.51 -5.01 10.02
CA ALA A 345 -21.49 -3.94 9.91
C ALA A 345 -22.95 -4.44 9.82
N GLY A 346 -23.14 -5.69 9.39
CA GLY A 346 -24.43 -6.31 9.11
C GLY A 346 -24.66 -6.52 7.62
N ASN A 347 -25.41 -7.57 7.25
CA ASN A 347 -25.61 -7.99 5.86
C ASN A 347 -26.17 -6.90 4.92
N ALA A 348 -26.92 -5.94 5.45
CA ALA A 348 -27.49 -4.81 4.72
C ALA A 348 -26.67 -3.53 4.95
N PHE A 349 -25.33 -3.61 4.85
CA PHE A 349 -24.46 -2.48 5.16
C PHE A 349 -24.47 -1.40 4.09
N ASP A 350 -24.86 -1.68 2.86
CA ASP A 350 -24.93 -0.71 1.78
C ASP A 350 -25.66 0.59 2.19
N THR A 351 -25.12 1.71 1.75
CA THR A 351 -25.75 3.03 1.87
C THR A 351 -25.99 3.64 0.50
N PRO A 352 -27.02 4.50 0.32
CA PRO A 352 -27.25 5.15 -0.97
C PRO A 352 -26.03 5.91 -1.50
N GLU A 353 -25.30 6.60 -0.63
CA GLU A 353 -24.10 7.35 -1.01
C GLU A 353 -22.94 6.42 -1.39
N GLY A 354 -22.74 5.31 -0.65
CA GLY A 354 -21.73 4.31 -1.02
C GLY A 354 -22.03 3.65 -2.37
N VAL A 355 -23.30 3.30 -2.62
CA VAL A 355 -23.74 2.78 -3.94
C VAL A 355 -23.47 3.79 -5.05
N LYS A 356 -23.78 5.07 -4.80
CA LYS A 356 -23.49 6.14 -5.74
C LYS A 356 -21.99 6.28 -5.97
N MET A 357 -21.18 6.22 -4.93
CA MET A 357 -19.72 6.30 -5.02
C MET A 357 -19.13 5.17 -5.85
N THR A 358 -19.55 3.92 -5.65
CA THR A 358 -19.18 2.77 -6.50
C THR A 358 -19.45 3.06 -7.98
N LYS A 359 -20.65 3.62 -8.28
CA LYS A 359 -20.98 3.99 -9.64
C LYS A 359 -20.08 5.11 -10.18
N ASP A 360 -19.85 6.16 -9.40
CA ASP A 360 -19.02 7.30 -9.81
C ASP A 360 -17.55 6.86 -10.05
N ILE A 361 -17.01 5.93 -9.24
CA ILE A 361 -15.69 5.30 -9.45
C ILE A 361 -15.67 4.50 -10.76
N SER A 362 -16.68 3.68 -10.98
CA SER A 362 -16.80 2.90 -12.22
C SER A 362 -16.91 3.79 -13.47
N ASP A 363 -17.71 4.86 -13.39
CA ASP A 363 -17.83 5.84 -14.47
C ASP A 363 -16.49 6.53 -14.74
N LYS A 364 -15.72 6.85 -13.68
CA LYS A 364 -14.39 7.44 -13.78
C LYS A 364 -13.37 6.47 -14.39
N ALA A 365 -13.42 5.19 -14.04
CA ALA A 365 -12.59 4.16 -14.65
C ALA A 365 -12.84 4.01 -16.16
N VAL A 366 -14.10 4.13 -16.60
CA VAL A 366 -14.47 4.16 -18.01
C VAL A 366 -13.97 5.45 -18.68
N GLU A 367 -14.15 6.62 -18.05
CA GLU A 367 -13.66 7.91 -18.55
C GLU A 367 -12.13 7.89 -18.75
N PHE A 368 -11.41 7.29 -17.84
CA PHE A 368 -9.94 7.14 -17.90
C PHE A 368 -9.48 5.97 -18.78
N ASN A 369 -10.42 5.30 -19.46
CA ASN A 369 -10.14 4.17 -20.34
C ASN A 369 -9.41 3.00 -19.66
N LEU A 370 -9.59 2.81 -18.35
CA LEU A 370 -8.87 1.81 -17.57
C LEU A 370 -9.22 0.37 -17.95
N THR A 371 -10.39 0.18 -18.57
CA THR A 371 -10.85 -1.12 -19.06
C THR A 371 -10.35 -1.44 -20.48
N TYR A 372 -9.59 -0.53 -21.12
CA TYR A 372 -8.98 -0.79 -22.41
C TYR A 372 -8.06 -2.01 -22.33
N ARG A 373 -8.33 -3.01 -23.15
CA ARG A 373 -7.55 -4.26 -23.19
C ARG A 373 -6.44 -4.19 -24.22
N PHE A 374 -5.20 -4.35 -23.78
CA PHE A 374 -4.03 -4.49 -24.66
C PHE A 374 -3.92 -5.89 -25.26
N GLY A 375 -4.27 -6.93 -24.51
CA GLY A 375 -4.14 -8.33 -24.90
C GLY A 375 -4.64 -9.27 -23.80
N VAL A 376 -4.35 -10.57 -23.95
CA VAL A 376 -4.72 -11.62 -22.99
C VAL A 376 -3.45 -12.29 -22.47
N ALA A 377 -3.07 -12.01 -21.20
CA ALA A 377 -1.92 -12.65 -20.59
C ALA A 377 -2.12 -14.17 -20.52
N PRO A 378 -1.21 -14.97 -21.10
CA PRO A 378 -1.39 -16.42 -21.23
C PRO A 378 -1.28 -17.17 -19.90
N GLN A 379 -0.67 -16.55 -18.89
CA GLN A 379 -0.49 -17.03 -17.53
C GLN A 379 -0.29 -15.85 -16.60
N SER A 380 -0.31 -16.10 -15.29
CA SER A 380 0.08 -15.10 -14.30
C SER A 380 1.60 -14.94 -14.26
N TYR A 381 2.05 -13.69 -13.95
CA TYR A 381 3.46 -13.35 -13.78
C TYR A 381 3.64 -12.67 -12.43
N PHE A 382 4.38 -13.29 -11.54
CA PHE A 382 4.52 -12.89 -10.17
C PHE A 382 5.77 -12.03 -9.93
N VAL A 383 5.62 -11.01 -9.10
CA VAL A 383 6.75 -10.15 -8.68
C VAL A 383 7.68 -10.92 -7.76
N ASN A 384 7.13 -11.61 -6.75
CA ASN A 384 7.91 -12.24 -5.68
C ASN A 384 7.33 -13.57 -5.14
N ARG A 385 6.38 -14.19 -5.84
CA ARG A 385 5.80 -15.49 -5.41
C ARG A 385 6.58 -16.69 -5.91
N VAL A 386 7.42 -16.50 -6.91
CA VAL A 386 8.25 -17.53 -7.53
C VAL A 386 9.68 -17.03 -7.71
N PRO A 387 10.68 -17.92 -7.82
CA PRO A 387 12.05 -17.52 -8.17
C PRO A 387 12.08 -16.69 -9.45
N SER A 388 12.96 -15.69 -9.50
CA SER A 388 13.10 -14.78 -10.66
C SER A 388 13.46 -15.49 -11.98
N THR A 389 13.93 -16.75 -11.90
CA THR A 389 14.28 -17.59 -13.06
C THR A 389 13.11 -18.39 -13.61
N GLU A 390 12.01 -18.49 -12.89
CA GLU A 390 10.82 -19.23 -13.34
C GLU A 390 10.12 -18.51 -14.50
N PRO A 391 9.55 -19.25 -15.47
CA PRO A 391 8.89 -18.65 -16.64
C PRO A 391 7.71 -17.73 -16.30
N ASN A 392 7.06 -17.96 -15.16
CA ASN A 392 5.96 -17.16 -14.64
C ASN A 392 6.41 -16.10 -13.62
N SER A 393 7.71 -15.79 -13.56
CA SER A 393 8.21 -14.60 -12.86
C SER A 393 8.07 -13.37 -13.75
N LEU A 394 7.67 -12.24 -13.16
CA LEU A 394 7.65 -10.95 -13.85
C LEU A 394 9.06 -10.53 -14.32
N VAL A 395 10.11 -10.89 -13.55
CA VAL A 395 11.50 -10.67 -13.96
C VAL A 395 11.82 -11.43 -15.26
N SER A 396 11.43 -12.70 -15.37
CA SER A 396 11.62 -13.50 -16.59
C SER A 396 10.84 -12.94 -17.77
N LEU A 397 9.60 -12.45 -17.56
CA LEU A 397 8.82 -11.77 -18.59
C LEU A 397 9.54 -10.51 -19.09
N LEU A 398 10.11 -9.70 -18.20
CA LEU A 398 10.76 -8.46 -18.57
C LEU A 398 12.12 -8.68 -19.26
N THR A 399 12.96 -9.57 -18.72
CA THR A 399 14.38 -9.69 -19.09
C THR A 399 14.69 -10.88 -19.99
N GLY A 400 13.74 -11.77 -20.22
CA GLY A 400 13.91 -12.99 -21.02
C GLY A 400 14.32 -12.72 -22.48
N PRO A 401 14.75 -13.77 -23.24
CA PRO A 401 15.21 -13.63 -24.62
C PRO A 401 14.20 -13.00 -25.57
N GLU A 402 12.92 -13.33 -25.40
CA GLU A 402 11.78 -12.75 -26.11
C GLU A 402 10.92 -11.87 -25.19
N GLY A 403 11.52 -11.42 -24.09
CA GLY A 403 10.85 -10.63 -23.08
C GLY A 403 10.53 -9.20 -23.51
N VAL A 404 9.83 -8.50 -22.65
CA VAL A 404 9.31 -7.15 -22.89
C VAL A 404 10.42 -6.20 -23.34
N MET A 405 11.56 -6.16 -22.62
CA MET A 405 12.63 -5.19 -22.91
C MET A 405 13.21 -5.38 -24.28
N ARG A 406 13.53 -6.62 -24.68
CA ARG A 406 14.11 -6.90 -26.00
C ARG A 406 13.13 -6.71 -27.14
N THR A 407 11.84 -6.90 -26.88
CA THR A 407 10.79 -6.78 -27.89
C THR A 407 10.39 -5.32 -28.13
N VAL A 408 10.33 -4.52 -27.06
CA VAL A 408 9.72 -3.19 -27.07
C VAL A 408 10.75 -2.08 -27.04
N ILE A 409 11.79 -2.21 -26.20
CA ILE A 409 12.79 -1.16 -25.99
C ILE A 409 13.90 -1.30 -27.05
N THR A 410 13.71 -0.63 -28.17
CA THR A 410 14.65 -0.69 -29.30
C THR A 410 15.20 0.70 -29.65
N ASN A 411 16.45 0.74 -30.12
CA ASN A 411 17.06 1.93 -30.70
C ASN A 411 17.53 1.61 -32.11
N LYS A 412 16.85 2.16 -33.11
CA LYS A 412 17.14 1.90 -34.53
C LYS A 412 18.45 2.56 -35.03
N GLU A 413 18.98 3.51 -34.28
CA GLU A 413 20.22 4.22 -34.61
C GLU A 413 21.47 3.48 -34.12
N ARG A 414 21.27 2.41 -33.31
CA ARG A 414 22.34 1.60 -32.72
C ARG A 414 22.43 0.22 -33.36
N THR A 415 23.66 -0.17 -33.68
CA THR A 415 23.97 -1.55 -34.13
C THR A 415 24.61 -2.39 -33.04
N THR A 416 25.17 -1.76 -32.00
CA THR A 416 25.67 -2.44 -30.80
C THR A 416 24.52 -3.04 -30.05
N PRO A 417 24.54 -4.36 -29.70
CA PRO A 417 23.43 -5.00 -29.05
C PRO A 417 23.23 -4.49 -27.61
N PRO A 418 21.97 -4.30 -27.16
CA PRO A 418 21.68 -3.85 -25.81
C PRO A 418 21.87 -4.93 -24.75
N TYR A 419 22.34 -4.51 -23.60
CA TYR A 419 22.33 -5.25 -22.34
C TYR A 419 21.54 -4.45 -21.31
N PHE A 420 20.35 -4.94 -20.97
CA PHE A 420 19.44 -4.23 -20.07
C PHE A 420 19.74 -4.58 -18.61
N VAL A 421 19.89 -3.54 -17.79
CA VAL A 421 19.99 -3.65 -16.33
C VAL A 421 18.92 -2.78 -15.71
N VAL A 422 18.05 -3.36 -14.88
CA VAL A 422 16.91 -2.67 -14.31
C VAL A 422 16.74 -2.99 -12.84
N ASN A 423 16.09 -2.08 -12.12
CA ASN A 423 15.74 -2.24 -10.72
C ASN A 423 14.40 -2.97 -10.62
N THR A 424 14.31 -3.97 -9.76
CA THR A 424 13.08 -4.75 -9.53
C THR A 424 12.04 -4.01 -8.70
N GLY A 425 12.43 -2.99 -7.94
CA GLY A 425 11.54 -2.13 -7.18
C GLY A 425 10.59 -1.29 -8.03
N ALA A 426 10.84 -1.18 -9.34
CA ALA A 426 9.91 -0.56 -10.28
C ALA A 426 8.64 -1.40 -10.52
N ASN A 427 8.66 -2.70 -10.20
CA ASN A 427 7.55 -3.64 -10.34
C ASN A 427 6.75 -3.65 -9.04
N ARG A 428 5.48 -3.24 -9.09
CA ARG A 428 4.66 -3.00 -7.90
C ARG A 428 3.61 -4.08 -7.62
N PHE A 429 3.11 -4.73 -8.66
CA PHE A 429 2.04 -5.72 -8.52
C PHE A 429 2.14 -6.83 -9.59
N ASP A 430 1.54 -7.99 -9.30
CA ASP A 430 1.51 -9.14 -10.18
C ASP A 430 0.64 -8.88 -11.41
N ILE A 431 0.92 -9.59 -12.50
CA ILE A 431 0.03 -9.70 -13.65
C ILE A 431 -0.71 -11.03 -13.54
N PHE A 432 -2.02 -10.99 -13.47
CA PHE A 432 -2.83 -12.22 -13.48
C PHE A 432 -3.20 -12.64 -14.89
N ALA A 433 -3.37 -13.96 -15.09
CA ALA A 433 -3.81 -14.53 -16.36
C ALA A 433 -5.15 -13.93 -16.82
N GLY A 434 -5.34 -13.80 -18.14
CA GLY A 434 -6.54 -13.21 -18.72
C GLY A 434 -6.31 -11.80 -19.25
N ASP A 435 -7.38 -11.01 -19.37
CA ASP A 435 -7.32 -9.68 -19.97
C ASP A 435 -6.28 -8.79 -19.28
N PHE A 436 -5.33 -8.27 -20.05
CA PHE A 436 -4.36 -7.26 -19.59
C PHE A 436 -4.85 -5.88 -20.04
N THR A 437 -5.25 -5.08 -19.08
CA THR A 437 -5.91 -3.80 -19.28
C THR A 437 -5.00 -2.61 -19.03
N MET A 438 -5.49 -1.41 -19.35
CA MET A 438 -4.81 -0.16 -18.99
C MET A 438 -4.60 -0.05 -17.48
N ASN A 439 -5.56 -0.51 -16.66
CA ASN A 439 -5.37 -0.52 -15.21
C ASN A 439 -4.26 -1.48 -14.78
N ASP A 440 -4.21 -2.68 -15.37
CA ASP A 440 -3.13 -3.65 -15.08
C ASP A 440 -1.74 -3.07 -15.37
N GLN A 441 -1.61 -2.28 -16.44
CA GLN A 441 -0.37 -1.59 -16.78
C GLN A 441 0.06 -0.63 -15.65
N PHE A 442 -0.87 0.18 -15.12
CA PHE A 442 -0.57 1.12 -14.04
C PHE A 442 -0.24 0.42 -12.74
N ILE A 443 -1.00 -0.62 -12.34
CA ILE A 443 -0.73 -1.31 -11.08
C ILE A 443 0.56 -2.13 -11.11
N THR A 444 0.93 -2.66 -12.27
CA THR A 444 2.17 -3.44 -12.40
C THR A 444 3.39 -2.56 -12.41
N MET A 445 3.36 -1.44 -13.14
CA MET A 445 4.51 -0.55 -13.32
C MET A 445 4.06 0.92 -13.45
N PRO A 446 3.80 1.61 -12.33
CA PRO A 446 3.21 2.96 -12.35
C PRO A 446 4.20 4.06 -12.77
N PHE A 447 5.53 3.83 -12.65
CA PHE A 447 6.52 4.90 -12.78
C PHE A 447 6.95 5.15 -14.21
N GLU A 448 7.01 6.43 -14.61
CA GLU A 448 7.45 6.89 -15.93
C GLU A 448 8.97 6.98 -16.02
N ASN A 449 9.67 5.86 -15.92
CA ASN A 449 11.12 5.85 -16.04
C ASN A 449 11.55 5.87 -17.51
N LYS A 450 12.50 6.76 -17.86
CA LYS A 450 13.16 6.78 -19.16
C LYS A 450 14.24 5.71 -19.24
N PHE A 451 14.41 5.11 -20.42
CA PHE A 451 15.54 4.27 -20.73
C PHE A 451 16.70 5.11 -21.25
N VAL A 452 17.83 5.02 -20.58
CA VAL A 452 19.09 5.66 -20.95
C VAL A 452 20.19 4.61 -21.11
N TYR A 453 21.31 4.96 -21.76
CA TYR A 453 22.39 4.02 -21.97
C TYR A 453 23.76 4.68 -21.96
N VAL A 454 24.78 3.88 -21.65
CA VAL A 454 26.19 4.14 -21.92
C VAL A 454 26.57 3.31 -23.13
N ALA A 455 27.08 3.97 -24.18
CA ALA A 455 27.40 3.36 -25.45
C ALA A 455 28.67 2.50 -25.38
N ASP A 456 28.69 1.39 -26.13
CA ASP A 456 29.88 0.60 -26.46
C ASP A 456 30.71 0.17 -25.22
N VAL A 457 30.05 -0.16 -24.11
CA VAL A 457 30.67 -0.67 -22.89
C VAL A 457 31.36 -2.01 -23.20
N PRO A 458 32.67 -2.20 -22.85
CA PRO A 458 33.32 -3.46 -23.04
C PRO A 458 32.56 -4.63 -22.43
N ARG A 459 32.44 -5.73 -23.18
CA ARG A 459 31.71 -6.93 -22.72
C ARG A 459 32.15 -7.41 -21.33
N LYS A 460 33.49 -7.41 -21.10
CA LYS A 460 34.07 -7.79 -19.81
C LYS A 460 33.55 -6.94 -18.65
N THR A 461 33.43 -5.63 -18.87
CA THR A 461 32.87 -4.69 -17.88
C THR A 461 31.40 -4.94 -17.67
N ALA A 462 30.66 -5.20 -18.76
CA ALA A 462 29.22 -5.51 -18.67
C ALA A 462 28.94 -6.81 -17.93
N GLU A 463 29.81 -7.82 -18.00
CA GLU A 463 29.70 -9.09 -17.23
C GLU A 463 29.75 -8.86 -15.72
N GLU A 464 30.50 -7.85 -15.27
CA GLU A 464 30.72 -7.56 -13.85
C GLU A 464 29.70 -6.54 -13.28
N ILE A 465 28.95 -5.79 -14.13
CA ILE A 465 28.15 -4.65 -13.70
C ILE A 465 27.02 -5.05 -12.73
N LEU A 466 26.31 -6.14 -13.04
CA LEU A 466 25.20 -6.61 -12.22
C LEU A 466 25.66 -7.00 -10.81
N PHE A 467 26.78 -7.73 -10.74
CA PHE A 467 27.39 -8.08 -9.45
C PHE A 467 27.85 -6.82 -8.69
N ALA A 468 28.48 -5.86 -9.37
CA ALA A 468 29.00 -4.66 -8.74
C ALA A 468 27.88 -3.75 -8.17
N ILE A 469 26.74 -3.65 -8.86
CA ILE A 469 25.59 -2.88 -8.38
C ILE A 469 24.95 -3.58 -7.18
N ASN A 470 24.64 -4.87 -7.28
CA ASN A 470 24.05 -5.63 -6.19
C ASN A 470 24.98 -5.75 -4.97
N ALA A 471 26.31 -5.91 -5.18
CA ALA A 471 27.30 -5.89 -4.10
C ALA A 471 27.43 -4.50 -3.45
N GLY A 472 27.24 -3.43 -4.20
CA GLY A 472 27.16 -2.06 -3.70
C GLY A 472 25.97 -1.88 -2.76
N ASP A 473 24.83 -2.38 -3.14
CA ASP A 473 23.59 -2.40 -2.34
C ASP A 473 23.77 -3.22 -1.05
N ILE A 474 24.34 -4.43 -1.15
CA ILE A 474 24.66 -5.25 0.02
C ILE A 474 25.68 -4.57 0.93
N ALA A 475 26.66 -3.84 0.39
CA ALA A 475 27.66 -3.11 1.17
C ALA A 475 27.03 -1.88 1.86
N LEU A 476 26.08 -1.22 1.22
CA LEU A 476 25.29 -0.13 1.81
C LEU A 476 24.34 -0.67 2.87
N SER A 477 23.64 -1.75 2.61
CA SER A 477 22.76 -2.42 3.57
C SER A 477 23.51 -3.04 4.74
N ARG A 478 24.74 -3.57 4.56
CA ARG A 478 25.61 -4.06 5.63
C ARG A 478 26.27 -2.94 6.43
N ARG A 479 26.64 -1.81 5.81
CA ARG A 479 27.15 -0.64 6.54
C ARG A 479 26.07 -0.01 7.42
N GLN A 480 24.82 -0.16 7.04
CA GLN A 480 23.69 0.35 7.80
C GLN A 480 23.13 -0.67 8.79
N ASN A 481 23.73 -1.87 8.98
CA ASN A 481 23.16 -2.92 9.84
C ASN A 481 21.62 -2.95 9.74
N PHE A 482 21.12 -3.00 8.51
CA PHE A 482 19.73 -2.71 8.19
C PHE A 482 18.75 -3.61 8.96
N SER A 483 19.13 -4.88 9.19
CA SER A 483 18.33 -5.81 9.98
C SER A 483 18.35 -5.48 11.47
N GLU A 484 19.51 -5.13 12.01
CA GLU A 484 19.66 -4.77 13.44
C GLU A 484 19.21 -3.34 13.74
N SER A 485 19.46 -2.38 12.84
CA SER A 485 19.03 -1.00 13.02
C SER A 485 17.53 -0.83 12.81
N PHE A 486 16.93 -1.60 11.89
CA PHE A 486 15.47 -1.66 11.73
C PHE A 486 14.78 -2.24 12.99
N LEU A 487 15.39 -3.25 13.62
CA LEU A 487 14.90 -3.83 14.88
C LEU A 487 15.17 -2.94 16.09
N LYS A 488 16.27 -2.17 16.08
CA LYS A 488 16.68 -1.29 17.19
C LYS A 488 16.20 0.16 17.02
N GLY A 489 15.56 0.49 15.89
CA GLY A 489 15.18 1.87 15.59
C GLY A 489 16.34 2.79 15.19
N ASP A 490 17.53 2.26 14.92
CA ASP A 490 18.72 3.01 14.51
C ASP A 490 18.84 3.10 12.98
N VAL A 491 17.98 3.89 12.33
CA VAL A 491 18.14 4.25 10.92
C VAL A 491 18.99 5.52 10.86
N ASN A 492 20.21 5.41 10.36
CA ASN A 492 21.11 6.55 10.20
C ASN A 492 20.59 7.50 9.12
N LYS A 493 20.44 8.76 9.48
CA LYS A 493 19.59 9.82 8.95
C LYS A 493 19.98 10.40 7.57
N ASP A 494 21.09 10.05 6.95
CA ASP A 494 21.70 11.02 6.06
C ASP A 494 21.78 10.71 4.56
N GLU A 495 21.39 9.52 4.08
CA GLU A 495 21.49 9.31 2.62
C GLU A 495 20.47 8.26 2.15
N HIS A 496 19.58 8.41 1.33
CA HIS A 496 18.90 7.42 0.47
C HIS A 496 17.39 7.18 0.56
N TYR A 497 16.60 8.19 0.79
CA TYR A 497 15.19 8.11 0.41
C TYR A 497 14.94 8.86 -0.91
N HIS A 498 15.43 8.32 -2.02
CA HIS A 498 15.30 8.98 -3.32
C HIS A 498 14.64 8.06 -4.35
N SER A 499 13.37 8.22 -4.54
CA SER A 499 12.49 7.66 -5.58
C SER A 499 11.52 6.57 -5.11
N GLY A 500 10.39 6.42 -5.83
CA GLY A 500 9.33 5.44 -5.53
C GLY A 500 9.76 3.96 -5.54
N GLY A 501 11.04 3.67 -5.79
CA GLY A 501 11.64 2.34 -5.63
C GLY A 501 12.04 1.99 -4.21
N ASP A 502 12.24 2.99 -3.35
CA ASP A 502 12.85 2.76 -2.02
C ASP A 502 11.89 2.09 -1.05
N VAL A 503 10.59 2.39 -1.10
CA VAL A 503 9.56 1.71 -0.28
C VAL A 503 9.48 0.23 -0.60
N GLU A 504 9.56 -0.13 -1.88
CA GLU A 504 9.54 -1.53 -2.30
C GLU A 504 10.85 -2.25 -1.94
N GLU A 505 12.01 -1.56 -1.95
CA GLU A 505 13.27 -2.08 -1.45
C GLU A 505 13.21 -2.32 0.08
N PHE A 506 12.60 -1.42 0.85
CA PHE A 506 12.33 -1.61 2.26
C PHE A 506 11.43 -2.82 2.52
N TYR A 507 10.34 -2.92 1.80
CA TYR A 507 9.42 -4.06 1.85
C TYR A 507 10.14 -5.37 1.53
N LYS A 508 10.95 -5.42 0.48
CA LYS A 508 11.77 -6.57 0.10
C LYS A 508 12.84 -6.90 1.13
N SER A 509 13.53 -5.91 1.67
CA SER A 509 14.54 -6.10 2.71
C SER A 509 13.93 -6.67 3.99
N TRP A 510 12.71 -6.25 4.32
CA TRP A 510 11.97 -6.78 5.43
C TRP A 510 11.49 -8.23 5.17
N LEU A 511 11.02 -8.55 3.95
CA LEU A 511 10.70 -9.92 3.54
C LEU A 511 11.92 -10.84 3.68
N ARG A 512 13.12 -10.41 3.25
CA ARG A 512 14.38 -11.16 3.44
C ARG A 512 14.63 -11.47 4.91
N PHE A 513 14.52 -10.46 5.75
CA PHE A 513 14.71 -10.62 7.18
C PHE A 513 13.75 -11.65 7.80
N GLN A 514 12.47 -11.61 7.44
CA GLN A 514 11.48 -12.58 7.91
C GLN A 514 11.83 -14.00 7.46
N ARG A 515 12.24 -14.16 6.20
CA ARG A 515 12.66 -15.45 5.66
C ARG A 515 13.90 -16.00 6.39
N GLU A 516 14.90 -15.16 6.63
CA GLU A 516 16.12 -15.56 7.35
C GLU A 516 15.81 -15.90 8.81
N THR A 517 14.97 -15.13 9.47
CA THR A 517 14.54 -15.40 10.85
C THR A 517 13.75 -16.71 10.93
N HIS A 518 12.82 -16.94 10.01
CA HIS A 518 12.03 -18.17 9.95
C HIS A 518 12.91 -19.39 9.60
N LEU A 519 13.90 -19.22 8.72
CA LEU A 519 14.86 -20.27 8.39
C LEU A 519 15.77 -20.60 9.58
N MET A 520 16.25 -19.59 10.31
CA MET A 520 17.07 -19.78 11.50
C MET A 520 16.27 -20.43 12.64
N GLU A 521 15.02 -20.09 12.80
CA GLU A 521 14.13 -20.72 13.78
C GLU A 521 13.84 -22.20 13.41
N LYS A 522 13.64 -22.48 12.13
CA LYS A 522 13.49 -23.84 11.60
C LYS A 522 14.76 -24.68 11.80
N ILE A 523 15.96 -24.10 11.58
CA ILE A 523 17.26 -24.73 11.84
C ILE A 523 17.44 -24.95 13.34
N ARG A 524 17.07 -24.00 14.19
CA ARG A 524 17.14 -24.12 15.65
C ARG A 524 16.24 -25.23 16.17
N LEU A 525 15.01 -25.32 15.68
CA LEU A 525 14.08 -26.41 16.00
C LEU A 525 14.63 -27.77 15.54
N GLN A 526 15.23 -27.87 14.35
CA GLN A 526 15.85 -29.10 13.85
C GLN A 526 17.08 -29.51 14.68
N THR A 527 17.90 -28.55 15.13
CA THR A 527 19.08 -28.83 15.97
C THR A 527 18.69 -29.21 17.41
N ASP A 528 17.62 -28.67 17.95
CA ASP A 528 17.10 -29.08 19.27
C ASP A 528 16.42 -30.46 19.22
N PHE A 529 15.80 -30.84 18.10
CA PHE A 529 15.30 -32.20 17.87
C PHE A 529 16.43 -33.22 17.70
N SER A 530 17.53 -32.86 17.04
CA SER A 530 18.68 -33.78 16.88
C SER A 530 19.39 -34.10 18.19
N LYS A 531 19.28 -33.25 19.21
CA LYS A 531 19.79 -33.49 20.57
C LYS A 531 18.89 -34.38 21.43
N ARG A 532 17.66 -34.65 21.00
CA ARG A 532 16.68 -35.48 21.74
C ARG A 532 16.42 -36.87 21.14
N GLY A 533 17.26 -37.38 20.25
CA GLY A 533 17.30 -38.79 19.81
C GLY A 533 16.07 -39.24 19.02
N SER A 534 16.27 -39.44 17.73
CA SER A 534 15.59 -40.35 16.79
C SER A 534 14.06 -40.43 16.78
N GLN A 535 13.45 -39.76 15.82
CA GLN A 535 12.35 -40.28 14.98
C GLN A 535 12.28 -39.49 13.66
N PRO A 536 11.86 -40.13 12.55
CA PRO A 536 12.04 -39.57 11.22
C PRO A 536 10.83 -38.80 10.71
N TYR A 537 11.12 -37.85 9.86
CA TYR A 537 10.23 -37.18 8.88
C TYR A 537 8.80 -36.90 9.27
N LEU A 538 8.54 -35.63 9.60
CA LEU A 538 7.19 -35.07 9.55
C LEU A 538 7.03 -34.19 8.30
N SER A 539 6.01 -34.52 7.53
CA SER A 539 5.59 -33.74 6.36
C SER A 539 5.11 -32.35 6.79
N ILE A 540 5.21 -31.38 5.89
CA ILE A 540 4.90 -29.97 6.10
C ILE A 540 3.42 -29.71 6.53
N ASN A 541 2.59 -30.75 6.64
CA ASN A 541 1.16 -30.69 6.94
C ASN A 541 0.75 -31.22 8.30
N GLU A 542 1.66 -31.50 9.23
CA GLU A 542 1.24 -31.95 10.54
C GLU A 542 1.13 -30.79 11.55
N LYS A 543 -0.09 -30.57 12.02
CA LYS A 543 -0.40 -29.77 13.19
C LYS A 543 0.49 -30.19 14.36
N VAL A 544 1.34 -29.29 14.80
CA VAL A 544 1.99 -29.44 16.11
C VAL A 544 0.91 -29.20 17.18
N THR A 545 0.28 -30.28 17.62
CA THR A 545 -0.52 -30.28 18.83
C THR A 545 0.40 -30.67 19.98
N GLY A 546 0.66 -29.74 20.87
CA GLY A 546 1.33 -30.03 22.16
C GLY A 546 2.13 -28.88 22.70
N ASP A 547 1.51 -28.21 23.57
CA ASP A 547 1.86 -27.27 24.62
C ASP A 547 1.46 -25.80 24.38
N ASN A 548 0.71 -25.33 25.36
CA ASN A 548 0.03 -24.08 25.56
C ASN A 548 0.90 -22.83 25.35
N ASP A 549 1.29 -22.54 24.11
CA ASP A 549 1.81 -21.24 23.71
C ASP A 549 0.87 -20.66 22.65
N GLU A 550 -0.26 -20.11 23.12
CA GLU A 550 -1.26 -19.43 22.30
C GLU A 550 -0.70 -18.23 21.51
N ASN A 551 0.58 -17.87 21.76
CA ASN A 551 1.24 -16.73 21.15
C ASN A 551 2.05 -17.06 19.88
N ARG A 552 2.14 -18.33 19.42
CA ARG A 552 2.98 -18.72 18.27
C ARG A 552 2.31 -18.68 16.90
N GLU A 553 0.99 -18.57 16.84
CA GLU A 553 0.27 -18.48 15.57
C GLU A 553 0.21 -17.05 14.98
N ASP A 554 0.71 -16.05 15.73
CA ASP A 554 0.50 -14.63 15.40
C ASP A 554 1.52 -14.06 14.38
N ASN A 555 2.51 -14.84 13.92
CA ASN A 555 3.53 -14.41 12.96
C ASN A 555 3.34 -15.01 11.55
N LEU A 556 2.13 -15.35 11.16
CA LEU A 556 1.86 -15.80 9.80
C LEU A 556 1.95 -14.61 8.83
N ILE A 557 2.80 -14.74 7.83
CA ILE A 557 2.85 -13.83 6.68
C ILE A 557 1.52 -13.93 5.98
N SER A 558 0.82 -12.82 5.86
CA SER A 558 -0.45 -12.76 5.17
C SER A 558 -0.24 -12.49 3.68
N PHE A 559 -1.24 -12.85 2.88
CA PHE A 559 -1.25 -12.61 1.45
C PHE A 559 -1.17 -11.13 1.08
N GLY A 560 -0.50 -10.83 -0.03
CA GLY A 560 -0.42 -9.51 -0.62
C GLY A 560 0.52 -8.53 0.12
N TYR A 561 0.83 -8.75 1.40
CA TYR A 561 1.72 -7.92 2.20
C TYR A 561 2.25 -8.66 3.42
N VAL A 562 3.20 -8.05 4.09
CA VAL A 562 3.89 -8.63 5.23
C VAL A 562 3.29 -8.11 6.54
N THR A 563 3.19 -8.99 7.52
CA THR A 563 2.82 -8.67 8.89
C THR A 563 4.03 -8.78 9.80
N LYS A 564 4.35 -7.70 10.52
CA LYS A 564 5.40 -7.68 11.54
C LYS A 564 4.85 -7.74 12.96
N ASP A 565 3.67 -7.38 13.17
CA ASP A 565 2.88 -7.27 14.38
C ASP A 565 3.50 -7.84 15.67
N GLN A 566 3.98 -6.95 16.55
CA GLN A 566 4.63 -7.31 17.82
C GLN A 566 3.66 -7.25 19.03
N CYS A 567 2.41 -6.87 18.81
CA CYS A 567 1.41 -6.79 19.88
C CYS A 567 0.88 -8.18 20.23
N SER A 568 0.51 -8.37 21.49
CA SER A 568 -0.09 -9.62 21.97
C SER A 568 -1.48 -9.89 21.35
N GLY A 569 -1.84 -11.16 21.19
CA GLY A 569 -3.11 -11.59 20.65
C GLY A 569 -3.17 -11.60 19.12
N LYS A 570 -4.26 -12.16 18.55
CA LYS A 570 -4.42 -12.35 17.10
C LYS A 570 -4.81 -11.06 16.39
N GLY A 571 -3.92 -10.56 15.49
CA GLY A 571 -4.16 -9.37 14.68
C GLY A 571 -5.09 -9.64 13.49
N ASP A 572 -4.95 -10.78 12.83
CA ASP A 572 -5.75 -11.11 11.66
C ASP A 572 -7.23 -11.35 12.00
N ASP A 573 -8.11 -10.74 11.23
CA ASP A 573 -9.55 -10.95 11.32
C ASP A 573 -9.94 -12.26 10.64
N THR A 574 -9.38 -12.52 9.48
CA THR A 574 -9.49 -13.76 8.73
C THR A 574 -8.12 -14.41 8.62
N ILE A 575 -8.03 -15.71 8.89
CA ILE A 575 -6.78 -16.47 8.77
C ILE A 575 -6.61 -16.90 7.32
N HIS A 576 -5.44 -16.64 6.75
CA HIS A 576 -5.07 -16.99 5.39
C HIS A 576 -3.90 -17.97 5.34
N GLU A 577 -3.79 -18.72 4.26
CA GLU A 577 -2.60 -19.50 3.96
C GLU A 577 -1.43 -18.57 3.61
N ALA A 578 -0.24 -18.90 4.14
CA ALA A 578 0.96 -18.15 3.80
C ALA A 578 1.40 -18.41 2.37
N LEU A 579 1.70 -17.34 1.61
CA LEU A 579 2.30 -17.46 0.28
C LEU A 579 3.81 -17.73 0.36
N PRO A 580 4.34 -18.51 -0.59
CA PRO A 580 5.78 -18.54 -0.77
C PRO A 580 6.27 -17.16 -1.22
N VAL A 581 7.38 -16.69 -0.66
CA VAL A 581 8.02 -15.44 -1.02
C VAL A 581 9.42 -15.73 -1.55
N HIS A 582 9.67 -15.31 -2.79
CA HIS A 582 10.96 -15.38 -3.47
C HIS A 582 11.34 -13.99 -3.94
N GLU A 583 12.23 -13.35 -3.20
CA GLU A 583 12.68 -12.02 -3.57
C GLU A 583 13.66 -12.06 -4.74
N PRO A 584 13.43 -11.29 -5.81
CA PRO A 584 14.46 -11.06 -6.81
C PRO A 584 15.58 -10.18 -6.20
N GLU A 585 16.78 -10.27 -6.81
CA GLU A 585 17.83 -9.30 -6.54
C GLU A 585 17.33 -7.89 -6.83
N SER A 586 17.89 -6.87 -6.13
CA SER A 586 17.51 -5.47 -6.31
C SER A 586 17.67 -5.00 -7.76
N TYR A 587 18.70 -5.50 -8.41
CA TYR A 587 18.96 -5.27 -9.83
C TYR A 587 19.03 -6.60 -10.58
N VAL A 588 18.38 -6.64 -11.73
CA VAL A 588 18.35 -7.79 -12.63
C VAL A 588 18.74 -7.36 -14.04
N ALA A 589 19.20 -8.33 -14.85
CA ALA A 589 19.63 -8.03 -16.19
C ALA A 589 19.07 -9.03 -17.23
N SER A 590 18.95 -8.58 -18.47
CA SER A 590 18.73 -9.47 -19.61
C SER A 590 19.93 -10.40 -19.83
N ALA A 591 19.77 -11.45 -20.63
CA ALA A 591 20.94 -12.25 -21.05
C ALA A 591 21.95 -11.35 -21.78
N LEU A 592 23.24 -11.48 -21.42
CA LEU A 592 24.31 -10.75 -22.09
C LEU A 592 24.45 -11.24 -23.54
N PRO A 593 24.47 -10.32 -24.54
CA PRO A 593 24.58 -10.69 -25.95
C PRO A 593 25.84 -11.55 -26.24
N GLN A 594 25.67 -12.59 -27.04
CA GLN A 594 26.76 -13.46 -27.48
C GLN A 594 27.53 -12.83 -28.65
N ASN A 595 28.79 -13.24 -28.82
CA ASN A 595 29.64 -12.87 -29.99
C ASN A 595 29.79 -11.37 -30.26
N THR A 596 29.87 -10.57 -29.21
CA THR A 596 30.12 -9.13 -29.27
C THR A 596 31.28 -8.74 -28.36
N SER A 597 32.06 -7.76 -28.75
CA SER A 597 33.15 -7.17 -27.93
C SER A 597 32.65 -6.04 -27.02
N THR A 598 31.55 -5.43 -27.39
CA THR A 598 30.91 -4.32 -26.66
C THR A 598 29.41 -4.48 -26.63
N VAL A 599 28.75 -3.81 -25.68
CA VAL A 599 27.29 -3.71 -25.55
C VAL A 599 26.87 -2.29 -25.27
N ASP A 600 25.67 -1.91 -25.67
CA ASP A 600 25.03 -0.72 -25.13
C ASP A 600 24.43 -1.08 -23.76
N LEU A 601 24.97 -0.54 -22.68
CA LEU A 601 24.47 -0.77 -21.34
C LEU A 601 23.23 0.12 -21.12
N VAL A 602 22.05 -0.48 -21.17
CA VAL A 602 20.75 0.21 -21.10
C VAL A 602 20.13 0.03 -19.71
N PHE A 603 19.65 1.12 -19.12
CA PHE A 603 19.08 1.11 -17.76
C PHE A 603 18.05 2.22 -17.55
N TYR A 604 17.29 2.16 -16.45
CA TYR A 604 16.39 3.24 -16.05
C TYR A 604 17.19 4.48 -15.61
N LYS A 605 16.78 5.66 -16.04
CA LYS A 605 17.47 6.91 -15.72
C LYS A 605 17.65 7.12 -14.21
N PHE A 606 16.70 6.72 -13.38
CA PHE A 606 16.79 6.93 -11.93
C PHE A 606 17.91 6.12 -11.25
N ILE A 607 18.34 4.98 -11.83
CA ILE A 607 19.50 4.22 -11.33
C ILE A 607 20.84 4.66 -11.92
N GLN A 608 20.87 5.71 -12.74
CA GLN A 608 22.07 6.21 -13.43
C GLN A 608 23.26 6.41 -12.49
N LYS A 609 23.04 7.03 -11.33
CA LYS A 609 24.08 7.29 -10.33
C LYS A 609 24.79 5.99 -9.89
N PHE A 610 24.02 4.95 -9.62
CA PHE A 610 24.55 3.64 -9.18
C PHE A 610 25.30 2.94 -10.30
N VAL A 611 24.77 2.97 -11.52
CA VAL A 611 25.41 2.41 -12.71
C VAL A 611 26.77 3.09 -12.98
N LEU A 612 26.83 4.41 -12.95
CA LEU A 612 28.09 5.16 -13.17
C LEU A 612 29.13 4.88 -12.07
N VAL A 613 28.70 4.79 -10.80
CA VAL A 613 29.57 4.41 -9.69
C VAL A 613 30.14 2.99 -9.90
N ALA A 614 29.31 2.03 -10.29
CA ALA A 614 29.72 0.65 -10.53
C ALA A 614 30.69 0.56 -11.73
N LEU A 615 30.40 1.21 -12.86
CA LEU A 615 31.29 1.26 -14.03
C LEU A 615 32.67 1.81 -13.66
N ASN A 616 32.74 2.91 -12.93
CA ASN A 616 33.99 3.52 -12.49
C ASN A 616 34.75 2.68 -11.43
N LYS A 617 34.07 1.77 -10.75
CA LYS A 617 34.69 0.85 -9.80
C LYS A 617 35.28 -0.38 -10.51
N ILE A 618 34.59 -0.89 -11.54
CA ILE A 618 35.05 -2.03 -12.35
C ILE A 618 36.23 -1.64 -13.23
N GLU A 619 36.17 -0.48 -13.86
CA GLU A 619 37.25 0.08 -14.69
C GLU A 619 37.91 1.28 -13.98
N PRO A 620 38.79 1.04 -12.99
CA PRO A 620 39.53 2.13 -12.38
C PRO A 620 40.49 2.72 -13.41
N LYS A 621 40.14 3.87 -13.93
CA LYS A 621 40.97 4.57 -14.92
C LYS A 621 42.29 5.04 -14.30
N GLY A 622 43.39 4.92 -15.05
CA GLY A 622 44.69 5.45 -14.66
C GLY A 622 44.66 6.98 -14.46
N LYS A 623 45.74 7.54 -13.87
CA LYS A 623 45.88 9.01 -13.79
C LYS A 623 45.85 9.62 -15.19
N GLY A 624 44.78 10.41 -15.47
CA GLY A 624 44.61 11.11 -16.76
C GLY A 624 43.57 10.47 -17.70
N GLU A 625 42.99 9.33 -17.39
CA GLU A 625 41.89 8.74 -18.16
C GLU A 625 40.52 9.27 -17.70
N ARG A 626 39.61 9.50 -18.67
CA ARG A 626 38.26 10.00 -18.39
C ARG A 626 37.45 8.93 -17.71
N ARG A 627 36.79 9.29 -16.60
CA ARG A 627 35.79 8.44 -15.94
C ARG A 627 34.43 8.53 -16.66
N TYR A 628 33.59 7.50 -16.50
CA TYR A 628 32.18 7.57 -16.89
C TYR A 628 31.46 8.65 -16.08
N THR A 629 30.78 9.55 -16.77
CA THR A 629 30.07 10.71 -16.21
C THR A 629 28.66 10.78 -16.77
N GLU A 630 27.84 11.69 -16.27
CA GLU A 630 26.52 11.95 -16.82
C GLU A 630 26.51 12.33 -18.31
N GLU A 631 27.60 12.92 -18.81
CA GLU A 631 27.75 13.26 -20.24
C GLU A 631 27.84 12.03 -21.15
N ASP A 632 28.21 10.86 -20.62
CA ASP A 632 28.28 9.60 -21.36
C ASP A 632 26.92 8.91 -21.47
N VAL A 633 25.93 9.40 -20.72
CA VAL A 633 24.57 8.83 -20.66
C VAL A 633 23.67 9.54 -21.67
N LYS A 634 23.06 8.76 -22.56
CA LYS A 634 22.14 9.24 -23.59
C LYS A 634 20.78 8.55 -23.47
N GLU A 635 19.74 9.17 -23.99
CA GLU A 635 18.41 8.54 -24.09
C GLU A 635 18.47 7.39 -25.11
N TYR A 636 18.02 6.19 -24.70
CA TYR A 636 18.05 4.99 -25.53
C TYR A 636 16.75 4.81 -26.32
N SER A 637 15.61 5.06 -25.67
CA SER A 637 14.27 4.91 -26.25
C SER A 637 13.35 6.01 -25.74
N ASN A 638 12.40 6.41 -26.56
CA ASN A 638 11.33 7.33 -26.16
C ASN A 638 10.18 6.61 -25.40
N ILE A 639 10.19 5.27 -25.37
CA ILE A 639 9.21 4.46 -24.63
C ILE A 639 9.61 4.50 -23.15
N LYS A 640 8.62 4.74 -22.29
CA LYS A 640 8.80 4.76 -20.84
C LYS A 640 8.48 3.38 -20.24
N SER A 641 8.97 3.13 -19.01
CA SER A 641 8.76 1.84 -18.34
C SER A 641 7.28 1.48 -18.15
N ASN A 642 6.46 2.45 -17.81
CA ASN A 642 5.01 2.24 -17.59
C ASN A 642 4.20 1.98 -18.87
N GLU A 643 4.81 2.12 -20.05
CA GLU A 643 4.13 1.86 -21.34
C GLU A 643 4.52 0.49 -21.93
N MET A 644 5.69 -0.04 -21.54
CA MET A 644 6.31 -1.15 -22.26
C MET A 644 5.52 -2.45 -22.21
N ILE A 645 4.85 -2.77 -21.08
CA ILE A 645 4.08 -4.04 -20.95
C ILE A 645 2.82 -3.96 -21.79
N GLY A 646 2.12 -2.83 -21.86
CA GLY A 646 0.96 -2.64 -22.73
C GLY A 646 1.31 -2.77 -24.20
N ILE A 647 2.44 -2.19 -24.63
CA ILE A 647 2.95 -2.34 -26.00
C ILE A 647 3.29 -3.83 -26.27
N TYR A 648 3.97 -4.49 -25.35
CA TYR A 648 4.27 -5.92 -25.47
C TYR A 648 3.00 -6.77 -25.57
N ALA A 649 2.02 -6.52 -24.72
CA ALA A 649 0.75 -7.22 -24.72
C ALA A 649 0.02 -7.09 -26.06
N THR A 650 0.02 -5.88 -26.63
CA THR A 650 -0.53 -5.64 -27.97
C THR A 650 0.20 -6.43 -29.07
N LEU A 651 1.50 -6.63 -28.93
CA LEU A 651 2.31 -7.35 -29.92
C LEU A 651 2.28 -8.87 -29.77
N LYS A 652 2.14 -9.38 -28.54
CA LYS A 652 2.36 -10.80 -28.23
C LYS A 652 1.16 -11.51 -27.58
N TRP A 653 0.23 -10.77 -26.99
CA TRP A 653 -0.94 -11.31 -26.29
C TRP A 653 -2.28 -10.98 -26.98
N SER A 654 -2.23 -10.38 -28.18
CA SER A 654 -3.42 -10.04 -28.98
C SER A 654 -4.03 -11.27 -29.67
#